data_4505e4f41c24c29983c55bc430bab6a8
#
_entry.id   4505e4f41c24c29983c55bc430bab6a8
#
_cell.length_a   1.000
_cell.length_b   1.000
_cell.length_c   1.000
_cell.angle_alpha   90.00
_cell.angle_beta   90.00
_cell.angle_gamma   90.00
#
_symmetry.space_group_name_H-M   'P 1'
#
loop_
_entity.id
_entity.type
_entity.pdbx_description
1 polymer ?
#
loop_
_entity_poly.entity_id
_entity_poly.type
_entity_poly.pdbx_seq_one_letter_code
_entity_poly.pdbx_strand_id
1 'polypeptide(L)'
;MKAPHANPLTRARCHSLLATATVVVPLLASFDASAQAPPVDVLEEVVVVGDRLSVMPNKAIESVFGFGKTALETPRSLTTISSELLSKTIITGISDLVALTPGAFTQSFFGVAGSLDVRGTPGENYFRGVKRIDNPGNYPTPIGASDRIDVVRGPASPIYGPSKIGGYLNFVPKSARAGSGKYLTEATGEFGMTTGSWDKKVLHAEVGGPTSVMGKDLGYYVYGESENSGSYYDNTSTNQSIVQASFDMQINDSLRTEFGGMYQYFKGNQVAGWNRLTQDLIDTGTYITGSPRSLDTNGDGLMSNAESAAGSLGAFIFAPSIHTAAQNTATLAAHPNMALLNPGTTHITGNQVLVNEDDNLEDDVTTLYFDLIGETEGGLKITNKSFFESLKNNNENAYGFSQFANTWAFEDQLIFRKDFVFSDSVKTGVQLSPSVRYQNFEHGDDFTYEYFDRRDISVPAKISSPVDRRTMATRGQDPYTDHVKGHFTDYGLAAMLDMTFFGKLNLLGGARYDYLDMTAAGQVDATSNTGVSASDTDSAFSYSASLSYDLPYGFRPYVTYAKQATLIIGQGGQIDPSNIAGKTAVADSKLKEAGIKTTMLEGRLFAAVDWFSQERVDYNSQDVVTNNTTKAEGYEFEARFVVSPLLTVTGAYTNLKIFNLTAAKNGTQFSFAGASDLPGVNPALLFGGVVPSIVLINDGARKAGIPENIVSMNFMFGFDPWVKGLSSTIGLSHVDSVWSGFSKQVKLPSYTLVNAGLRYEKGQWAINGQVKNLTDERYFRSNFPDLFGSSVVLPELPRSFLLSGTFKF
;
A
#
# COMPACT_ATOMS: atom_id res chain seq x y z
N MET A 1 19.85 41.51 21.08
CA MET A 1 18.56 41.22 21.67
C MET A 1 17.49 42.06 21.00
N LYS A 2 16.79 41.50 20.06
CA LYS A 2 15.49 42.02 19.53
C LYS A 2 14.73 40.80 19.04
N ALA A 3 13.54 40.58 19.58
CA ALA A 3 12.64 39.50 19.20
C ALA A 3 12.06 39.74 17.78
N PRO A 4 11.80 38.73 17.00
CA PRO A 4 11.17 38.88 15.70
C PRO A 4 9.65 39.04 15.84
N HIS A 5 9.11 39.98 15.10
CA HIS A 5 7.69 40.30 15.01
C HIS A 5 6.92 39.19 14.30
N ALA A 6 5.87 38.68 14.94
CA ALA A 6 4.93 37.75 14.36
C ALA A 6 4.03 38.45 13.32
N ASN A 7 3.88 37.86 12.17
CA ASN A 7 3.09 38.35 11.04
C ASN A 7 1.59 38.08 11.27
N PRO A 8 0.68 39.06 11.17
CA PRO A 8 -0.74 38.89 11.55
C PRO A 8 -1.66 38.23 10.51
N LEU A 9 -1.12 37.62 9.43
CA LEU A 9 -1.95 37.11 8.34
C LEU A 9 -2.46 35.66 8.52
N THR A 10 -2.05 34.98 9.57
CA THR A 10 -2.43 33.57 9.82
C THR A 10 -3.72 33.39 10.62
N ARG A 11 -4.35 34.45 11.12
CA ARG A 11 -5.57 34.36 11.95
C ARG A 11 -6.90 34.46 11.19
N ALA A 12 -6.91 34.86 9.93
CA ALA A 12 -8.16 35.17 9.22
C ALA A 12 -8.76 33.99 8.42
N ARG A 13 -8.02 32.90 8.21
CA ARG A 13 -8.49 31.77 7.36
C ARG A 13 -9.03 30.55 8.11
N CYS A 14 -8.81 30.44 9.43
CA CYS A 14 -9.41 29.35 10.22
C CYS A 14 -10.92 29.51 10.50
N HIS A 15 -11.51 30.68 10.27
CA HIS A 15 -12.93 30.92 10.56
C HIS A 15 -13.89 30.52 9.43
N SER A 16 -13.41 30.31 8.20
CA SER A 16 -14.26 29.91 7.08
C SER A 16 -14.49 28.40 6.95
N LEU A 17 -13.60 27.60 7.51
CA LEU A 17 -13.73 26.14 7.50
C LEU A 17 -14.72 25.59 8.56
N LEU A 18 -14.92 26.32 9.66
CA LEU A 18 -15.94 25.98 10.67
C LEU A 18 -17.36 26.37 10.25
N ALA A 19 -17.53 27.28 9.31
CA ALA A 19 -18.85 27.73 8.86
C ALA A 19 -19.57 26.73 7.96
N THR A 20 -18.85 25.81 7.30
CA THR A 20 -19.46 24.80 6.42
C THR A 20 -20.07 23.61 7.22
N ALA A 21 -19.51 23.30 8.37
CA ALA A 21 -20.03 22.24 9.23
C ALA A 21 -21.34 22.63 9.97
N THR A 22 -21.61 23.91 10.10
CA THR A 22 -22.76 24.43 10.84
C THR A 22 -24.04 24.59 9.99
N VAL A 23 -23.95 24.50 8.68
CA VAL A 23 -25.10 24.69 7.77
C VAL A 23 -25.90 23.41 7.54
N VAL A 24 -25.35 22.23 7.84
CA VAL A 24 -26.01 20.93 7.57
C VAL A 24 -27.01 20.54 8.69
N VAL A 25 -26.85 21.05 9.91
CA VAL A 25 -27.73 20.69 11.05
C VAL A 25 -29.15 21.22 10.95
N PRO A 26 -29.46 22.41 10.36
CA PRO A 26 -30.86 22.89 10.28
C PRO A 26 -31.70 22.24 9.18
N LEU A 27 -31.14 21.56 8.19
CA LEU A 27 -31.88 20.96 7.08
C LEU A 27 -32.56 19.63 7.44
N LEU A 28 -32.16 18.99 8.52
CA LEU A 28 -32.74 17.71 8.97
C LEU A 28 -34.00 17.87 9.83
N ALA A 29 -34.39 19.08 10.19
CA ALA A 29 -35.49 19.34 11.15
C ALA A 29 -36.88 19.55 10.52
N SER A 30 -37.06 19.44 9.22
CA SER A 30 -38.33 19.80 8.55
C SER A 30 -38.81 18.87 7.44
N PHE A 31 -38.81 17.56 7.66
CA PHE A 31 -39.46 16.63 6.74
C PHE A 31 -40.47 15.78 7.49
N ASP A 32 -41.69 16.31 7.60
CA ASP A 32 -42.91 15.52 7.90
C ASP A 32 -43.49 15.02 6.56
N ALA A 33 -43.36 13.73 6.28
CA ALA A 33 -44.18 13.07 5.27
C ALA A 33 -44.30 11.58 5.58
N SER A 34 -45.48 11.18 5.95
CA SER A 34 -45.86 9.79 6.21
C SER A 34 -46.00 8.98 4.93
N ALA A 35 -45.17 7.97 4.74
CA ALA A 35 -45.45 6.82 3.88
C ALA A 35 -44.76 5.59 4.46
N GLN A 36 -45.57 4.58 4.76
CA GLN A 36 -45.13 3.31 5.30
C GLN A 36 -44.33 2.53 4.25
N ALA A 37 -43.03 2.38 4.44
CA ALA A 37 -42.17 1.55 3.59
C ALA A 37 -42.37 0.05 3.98
N PRO A 38 -42.36 -0.88 3.01
CA PRO A 38 -42.33 -2.30 3.33
C PRO A 38 -40.99 -2.67 3.98
N PRO A 39 -40.95 -3.72 4.81
CA PRO A 39 -39.71 -4.15 5.46
C PRO A 39 -38.68 -4.52 4.41
N VAL A 40 -37.51 -3.94 4.52
CA VAL A 40 -36.34 -4.33 3.73
C VAL A 40 -35.96 -5.75 4.16
N ASP A 41 -35.96 -6.67 3.21
CA ASP A 41 -35.33 -8.00 3.41
C ASP A 41 -33.89 -7.80 3.79
N VAL A 42 -33.57 -7.90 5.06
CA VAL A 42 -32.19 -8.07 5.53
C VAL A 42 -31.77 -9.40 4.94
N LEU A 43 -30.83 -9.39 4.00
CA LEU A 43 -30.22 -10.62 3.49
C LEU A 43 -29.80 -11.46 4.70
N GLU A 44 -30.45 -12.60 4.90
CA GLU A 44 -30.09 -13.54 5.96
C GLU A 44 -28.62 -13.90 5.74
N GLU A 45 -27.79 -13.65 6.74
CA GLU A 45 -26.39 -14.09 6.74
C GLU A 45 -26.39 -15.61 6.61
N VAL A 46 -25.90 -16.12 5.49
CA VAL A 46 -25.74 -17.56 5.28
C VAL A 46 -24.66 -18.07 6.22
N VAL A 47 -25.08 -18.56 7.39
CA VAL A 47 -24.17 -19.17 8.36
C VAL A 47 -23.70 -20.49 7.80
N VAL A 48 -22.46 -20.54 7.32
CA VAL A 48 -21.84 -21.77 6.85
C VAL A 48 -21.45 -22.62 8.05
N VAL A 49 -22.09 -23.78 8.19
CA VAL A 49 -21.82 -24.71 9.30
C VAL A 49 -20.37 -25.21 9.19
N GLY A 50 -19.56 -24.89 10.21
CA GLY A 50 -18.14 -25.29 10.28
C GLY A 50 -17.14 -24.26 9.82
N ASP A 51 -17.55 -23.06 9.36
CA ASP A 51 -16.63 -21.95 9.04
C ASP A 51 -16.15 -21.23 10.32
N ARG A 52 -15.25 -21.90 11.05
CA ARG A 52 -14.69 -21.41 12.32
C ARG A 52 -13.69 -20.24 12.15
N LEU A 53 -13.30 -19.96 10.91
CA LEU A 53 -12.27 -18.97 10.59
C LEU A 53 -12.85 -17.76 9.87
N SER A 54 -14.17 -17.73 9.68
CA SER A 54 -14.83 -16.68 8.90
C SER A 54 -14.13 -16.45 7.54
N VAL A 55 -13.72 -17.55 6.88
CA VAL A 55 -13.03 -17.48 5.59
C VAL A 55 -13.99 -17.22 4.43
N MET A 56 -15.26 -17.62 4.58
CA MET A 56 -16.23 -17.50 3.50
C MET A 56 -16.66 -16.04 3.33
N PRO A 57 -16.60 -15.51 2.08
CA PRO A 57 -16.86 -14.09 1.80
C PRO A 57 -18.37 -13.82 1.61
N ASN A 58 -19.19 -14.23 2.59
CA ASN A 58 -20.65 -14.14 2.58
C ASN A 58 -21.21 -12.89 3.27
N LYS A 59 -20.34 -12.08 3.91
CA LYS A 59 -20.76 -10.82 4.54
C LYS A 59 -20.93 -9.72 3.49
N ALA A 60 -21.90 -8.84 3.70
CA ALA A 60 -22.09 -7.66 2.88
C ALA A 60 -20.92 -6.67 3.02
N ILE A 61 -20.50 -6.08 1.92
CA ILE A 61 -19.36 -5.18 1.83
C ILE A 61 -19.86 -3.86 1.25
N GLU A 62 -19.84 -2.81 2.04
CA GLU A 62 -20.22 -1.47 1.56
C GLU A 62 -19.04 -0.73 0.93
N SER A 63 -17.81 -1.02 1.36
CA SER A 63 -16.59 -0.33 0.97
C SER A 63 -16.20 -0.45 -0.52
N VAL A 64 -16.90 -1.27 -1.33
CA VAL A 64 -16.58 -1.41 -2.76
C VAL A 64 -17.46 -0.50 -3.61
N PHE A 65 -18.78 -0.59 -3.47
CA PHE A 65 -19.74 0.20 -4.28
C PHE A 65 -20.77 0.94 -3.43
N GLY A 66 -20.76 0.79 -2.11
CA GLY A 66 -21.72 1.42 -1.21
C GLY A 66 -23.12 0.77 -1.18
N PHE A 67 -23.30 -0.40 -1.81
CA PHE A 67 -24.61 -1.09 -1.89
C PHE A 67 -24.74 -2.31 -1.01
N GLY A 68 -23.75 -2.61 -0.16
CA GLY A 68 -23.84 -3.74 0.77
C GLY A 68 -23.94 -5.11 0.07
N LYS A 69 -23.22 -5.29 -1.04
CA LYS A 69 -23.17 -6.56 -1.78
C LYS A 69 -22.14 -7.51 -1.17
N THR A 70 -22.44 -8.82 -1.19
CA THR A 70 -21.45 -9.85 -0.87
C THR A 70 -20.36 -9.92 -1.94
N ALA A 71 -19.26 -10.63 -1.66
CA ALA A 71 -18.21 -10.81 -2.67
C ALA A 71 -18.70 -11.56 -3.92
N LEU A 72 -19.67 -12.49 -3.76
CA LEU A 72 -20.31 -13.15 -4.88
C LEU A 72 -21.11 -12.17 -5.76
N GLU A 73 -21.81 -11.24 -5.15
CA GLU A 73 -22.67 -10.27 -5.83
C GLU A 73 -21.93 -9.08 -6.41
N THR A 74 -20.72 -8.84 -5.95
CA THR A 74 -19.89 -7.73 -6.40
C THR A 74 -19.25 -8.07 -7.75
N PRO A 75 -19.58 -7.38 -8.84
CA PRO A 75 -19.01 -7.64 -10.17
C PRO A 75 -17.59 -7.03 -10.31
N ARG A 76 -16.70 -7.43 -9.42
CA ARG A 76 -15.31 -6.99 -9.31
C ARG A 76 -14.51 -8.05 -8.56
N SER A 77 -13.26 -8.23 -8.91
CA SER A 77 -12.33 -9.05 -8.13
C SER A 77 -12.09 -8.46 -6.76
N LEU A 78 -12.34 -9.22 -5.73
CA LEU A 78 -12.35 -8.78 -4.34
C LEU A 78 -12.00 -9.95 -3.40
N THR A 79 -11.10 -9.69 -2.46
CA THR A 79 -10.73 -10.59 -1.37
C THR A 79 -10.99 -9.92 -0.03
N THR A 80 -11.75 -10.54 0.86
CA THR A 80 -11.98 -10.08 2.22
C THR A 80 -11.20 -10.93 3.21
N ILE A 81 -10.54 -10.31 4.16
CA ILE A 81 -9.70 -10.97 5.17
C ILE A 81 -10.17 -10.51 6.54
N SER A 82 -10.75 -11.42 7.31
CA SER A 82 -11.27 -11.14 8.66
C SER A 82 -10.16 -11.12 9.70
N SER A 83 -10.41 -10.49 10.83
CA SER A 83 -9.51 -10.51 11.99
C SER A 83 -9.28 -11.94 12.51
N GLU A 84 -10.30 -12.81 12.45
CA GLU A 84 -10.16 -14.23 12.82
C GLU A 84 -9.17 -14.94 11.89
N LEU A 85 -9.24 -14.70 10.58
CA LEU A 85 -8.31 -15.28 9.62
C LEU A 85 -6.88 -14.75 9.86
N LEU A 86 -6.71 -13.44 10.09
CA LEU A 86 -5.42 -12.85 10.42
C LEU A 86 -4.82 -13.46 11.69
N SER A 87 -5.62 -13.62 12.75
CA SER A 87 -5.13 -14.12 14.05
C SER A 87 -4.77 -15.61 14.05
N LYS A 88 -5.34 -16.40 13.15
CA LYS A 88 -5.17 -17.86 13.09
C LYS A 88 -4.28 -18.33 11.93
N THR A 89 -3.87 -17.42 11.05
CA THR A 89 -2.90 -17.71 10.00
C THR A 89 -1.52 -17.15 10.36
N ILE A 90 -0.56 -17.34 9.47
CA ILE A 90 0.82 -16.91 9.67
C ILE A 90 1.03 -15.54 8.99
N ILE A 91 0.07 -14.64 9.20
CA ILE A 91 0.08 -13.27 8.67
C ILE A 91 0.55 -12.33 9.78
N THR A 92 1.67 -11.66 9.59
CA THR A 92 2.26 -10.74 10.58
C THR A 92 2.42 -9.31 10.07
N GLY A 93 2.23 -9.09 8.78
CA GLY A 93 2.32 -7.79 8.15
C GLY A 93 1.60 -7.76 6.80
N ILE A 94 1.52 -6.58 6.22
CA ILE A 94 0.77 -6.36 4.98
C ILE A 94 1.32 -7.20 3.81
N SER A 95 2.63 -7.41 3.74
CA SER A 95 3.27 -8.20 2.69
C SER A 95 2.84 -9.69 2.71
N ASP A 96 2.48 -10.22 3.85
CA ASP A 96 2.01 -11.61 3.98
C ASP A 96 0.62 -11.82 3.36
N LEU A 97 -0.16 -10.74 3.16
CA LEU A 97 -1.50 -10.81 2.55
C LEU A 97 -1.47 -11.33 1.11
N VAL A 98 -0.32 -11.27 0.44
CA VAL A 98 -0.10 -11.89 -0.88
C VAL A 98 -0.47 -13.38 -0.88
N ALA A 99 -0.25 -14.09 0.24
CA ALA A 99 -0.60 -15.50 0.39
C ALA A 99 -2.12 -15.78 0.36
N LEU A 100 -2.95 -14.76 0.54
CA LEU A 100 -4.42 -14.86 0.55
C LEU A 100 -5.09 -14.14 -0.62
N THR A 101 -4.34 -13.31 -1.35
CA THR A 101 -4.90 -12.34 -2.31
C THR A 101 -4.32 -12.56 -3.70
N PRO A 102 -5.08 -13.11 -4.67
CA PRO A 102 -4.64 -13.14 -6.05
C PRO A 102 -4.43 -11.72 -6.59
N GLY A 103 -3.59 -11.57 -7.60
CA GLY A 103 -3.29 -10.28 -8.21
C GLY A 103 -2.39 -9.37 -7.37
N ALA A 104 -2.06 -9.75 -6.13
CA ALA A 104 -1.16 -9.00 -5.28
C ALA A 104 0.27 -9.57 -5.32
N PHE A 105 1.22 -8.68 -5.42
CA PHE A 105 2.64 -8.98 -5.27
C PHE A 105 3.34 -7.71 -4.80
N THR A 106 4.12 -7.81 -3.74
CA THR A 106 4.83 -6.65 -3.22
C THR A 106 6.28 -6.68 -3.68
N GLN A 107 6.64 -5.76 -4.54
CA GLN A 107 8.04 -5.38 -4.75
C GLN A 107 8.58 -4.83 -3.42
N SER A 108 9.88 -4.88 -3.22
CA SER A 108 10.43 -4.17 -2.08
C SER A 108 10.43 -2.66 -2.36
N PHE A 109 9.94 -1.88 -1.41
CA PHE A 109 10.20 -0.46 -1.36
C PHE A 109 11.13 -0.22 -0.18
N PHE A 110 12.42 -0.50 -0.41
CA PHE A 110 13.48 -0.43 0.59
C PHE A 110 13.14 -1.13 1.91
N GLY A 111 12.51 -2.31 1.80
CA GLY A 111 12.16 -3.14 2.96
C GLY A 111 10.93 -2.69 3.77
N VAL A 112 10.34 -1.55 3.48
CA VAL A 112 9.17 -1.01 4.22
C VAL A 112 7.87 -1.37 3.50
N ALA A 113 6.95 -1.99 4.22
CA ALA A 113 5.68 -2.47 3.68
C ALA A 113 4.55 -1.44 3.88
N GLY A 114 4.50 -0.41 3.05
CA GLY A 114 3.48 0.64 3.11
C GLY A 114 2.15 0.22 2.48
N SER A 115 2.18 -0.44 1.33
CA SER A 115 1.00 -0.97 0.64
C SER A 115 1.37 -2.26 -0.12
N LEU A 116 0.38 -2.94 -0.69
CA LEU A 116 0.61 -4.02 -1.66
C LEU A 116 0.63 -3.46 -3.07
N ASP A 117 1.44 -4.06 -3.92
CA ASP A 117 1.23 -3.91 -5.35
C ASP A 117 0.06 -4.80 -5.78
N VAL A 118 -0.92 -4.22 -6.44
CA VAL A 118 -2.09 -4.90 -6.97
C VAL A 118 -2.05 -4.82 -8.49
N ARG A 119 -2.04 -5.99 -9.15
CA ARG A 119 -1.90 -6.10 -10.61
C ARG A 119 -0.67 -5.32 -11.13
N GLY A 120 0.42 -5.36 -10.33
CA GLY A 120 1.69 -4.71 -10.63
C GLY A 120 1.69 -3.18 -10.53
N THR A 121 0.76 -2.61 -9.80
CA THR A 121 0.64 -1.19 -9.48
C THR A 121 0.67 -1.02 -7.98
N PRO A 122 1.43 -0.08 -7.41
CA PRO A 122 1.28 0.25 -6.01
C PRO A 122 -0.17 0.52 -5.66
N GLY A 123 -0.72 -0.26 -4.74
CA GLY A 123 -2.10 -0.10 -4.28
C GLY A 123 -2.25 1.12 -3.40
N GLU A 124 -3.48 1.57 -3.26
CA GLU A 124 -3.83 2.64 -2.33
C GLU A 124 -4.36 2.06 -1.02
N ASN A 125 -4.14 2.77 0.08
CA ASN A 125 -4.73 2.43 1.37
C ASN A 125 -5.95 3.30 1.61
N TYR A 126 -7.05 2.68 2.01
CA TYR A 126 -8.30 3.31 2.41
C TYR A 126 -8.61 2.97 3.86
N PHE A 127 -9.21 3.89 4.56
CA PHE A 127 -9.71 3.67 5.91
C PHE A 127 -11.22 3.95 5.94
N ARG A 128 -12.03 2.94 6.24
CA ARG A 128 -13.51 3.04 6.23
C ARG A 128 -14.08 3.56 4.90
N GLY A 129 -13.43 3.23 3.77
CA GLY A 129 -13.83 3.68 2.43
C GLY A 129 -13.38 5.09 2.06
N VAL A 130 -12.58 5.75 2.89
CA VAL A 130 -11.97 7.04 2.56
C VAL A 130 -10.50 6.85 2.24
N LYS A 131 -10.01 7.49 1.18
CA LYS A 131 -8.64 7.40 0.71
C LYS A 131 -7.69 8.04 1.72
N ARG A 132 -6.64 7.31 2.10
CA ARG A 132 -5.55 7.80 2.95
C ARG A 132 -4.54 8.62 2.15
N ILE A 133 -3.64 9.34 2.83
CA ILE A 133 -2.41 9.87 2.23
C ILE A 133 -1.61 8.70 1.68
N ASP A 134 -1.02 8.87 0.49
CA ASP A 134 -0.29 7.78 -0.17
C ASP A 134 0.88 7.30 0.68
N ASN A 135 1.01 5.99 0.80
CA ASN A 135 2.07 5.34 1.57
C ASN A 135 2.68 4.18 0.77
N PRO A 136 3.58 4.46 -0.16
CA PRO A 136 4.27 3.41 -0.90
C PRO A 136 5.25 2.62 -0.01
N GLY A 137 5.87 3.26 0.97
CA GLY A 137 6.87 2.67 1.87
C GLY A 137 7.49 3.69 2.82
N ASN A 138 6.71 4.68 3.25
CA ASN A 138 7.14 5.62 4.28
C ASN A 138 7.11 4.95 5.65
N TYR A 139 6.07 4.20 5.96
CA TYR A 139 5.91 3.45 7.20
C TYR A 139 5.16 2.14 6.96
N PRO A 140 5.35 1.11 7.81
CA PRO A 140 4.56 -0.12 7.71
C PRO A 140 3.09 0.15 8.02
N THR A 141 2.19 -0.27 7.14
CA THR A 141 0.76 -0.14 7.40
C THR A 141 0.30 -1.21 8.40
N PRO A 142 -0.29 -0.83 9.54
CA PRO A 142 -0.70 -1.76 10.57
C PRO A 142 -1.93 -2.57 10.14
N ILE A 143 -1.92 -3.86 10.45
CA ILE A 143 -3.04 -4.77 10.17
C ILE A 143 -3.79 -5.20 11.43
N GLY A 144 -3.11 -5.22 12.60
CA GLY A 144 -3.64 -5.74 13.87
C GLY A 144 -4.84 -4.98 14.41
N ALA A 145 -4.92 -3.68 14.11
CA ALA A 145 -6.02 -2.80 14.51
C ALA A 145 -7.30 -2.97 13.66
N SER A 146 -7.28 -3.84 12.64
CA SER A 146 -8.39 -4.03 11.70
C SER A 146 -9.28 -5.21 12.10
N ASP A 147 -10.58 -5.01 12.02
CA ASP A 147 -11.59 -6.08 12.07
C ASP A 147 -11.65 -6.84 10.75
N ARG A 148 -11.46 -6.11 9.65
CA ARG A 148 -11.45 -6.66 8.30
C ARG A 148 -10.57 -5.82 7.38
N ILE A 149 -9.93 -6.49 6.43
CA ILE A 149 -9.22 -5.85 5.32
C ILE A 149 -9.86 -6.33 4.02
N ASP A 150 -10.35 -5.39 3.21
CA ASP A 150 -10.89 -5.68 1.89
C ASP A 150 -9.84 -5.31 0.84
N VAL A 151 -9.36 -6.28 0.07
CA VAL A 151 -8.44 -6.05 -1.05
C VAL A 151 -9.23 -6.06 -2.34
N VAL A 152 -9.40 -4.89 -2.93
CA VAL A 152 -10.17 -4.69 -4.17
C VAL A 152 -9.20 -4.53 -5.33
N ARG A 153 -9.35 -5.35 -6.34
CA ARG A 153 -8.54 -5.30 -7.56
C ARG A 153 -9.26 -4.45 -8.61
N GLY A 154 -8.50 -3.55 -9.24
CA GLY A 154 -9.04 -2.50 -10.09
C GLY A 154 -9.43 -1.23 -9.29
N PRO A 155 -9.85 -0.16 -10.01
CA PRO A 155 -10.02 1.17 -9.41
C PRO A 155 -11.13 1.20 -8.37
N ALA A 156 -11.07 2.18 -7.49
CA ALA A 156 -12.16 2.45 -6.56
C ALA A 156 -13.45 2.80 -7.30
N SER A 157 -14.57 2.61 -6.63
CA SER A 157 -15.86 3.06 -7.15
C SER A 157 -15.88 4.59 -7.36
N PRO A 158 -16.61 5.11 -8.34
CA PRO A 158 -16.74 6.55 -8.56
C PRO A 158 -17.09 7.36 -7.31
N ILE A 159 -17.79 6.79 -6.34
CA ILE A 159 -18.12 7.51 -5.09
C ILE A 159 -16.91 7.86 -4.22
N TYR A 160 -15.75 7.22 -4.46
CA TYR A 160 -14.55 7.40 -3.61
C TYR A 160 -13.49 8.32 -4.23
N GLY A 161 -13.76 8.95 -5.36
CA GLY A 161 -12.90 9.92 -6.01
C GLY A 161 -11.80 9.33 -6.89
N PRO A 162 -10.88 10.19 -7.37
CA PRO A 162 -9.76 9.77 -8.19
C PRO A 162 -8.89 8.73 -7.50
N SER A 163 -8.57 7.64 -8.21
CA SER A 163 -7.84 6.50 -7.62
C SER A 163 -6.91 5.82 -8.61
N LYS A 164 -5.93 5.06 -8.10
CA LYS A 164 -5.06 4.22 -8.92
C LYS A 164 -5.84 3.04 -9.52
N ILE A 165 -5.48 2.65 -10.72
CA ILE A 165 -6.20 1.61 -11.48
C ILE A 165 -5.96 0.20 -10.95
N GLY A 166 -4.83 -0.07 -10.30
CA GLY A 166 -4.44 -1.42 -9.85
C GLY A 166 -5.37 -1.97 -8.79
N GLY A 167 -5.64 -1.17 -7.79
CA GLY A 167 -6.49 -1.56 -6.67
C GLY A 167 -6.20 -0.82 -5.38
N TYR A 168 -6.91 -1.21 -4.35
CA TYR A 168 -6.75 -0.63 -3.02
C TYR A 168 -7.03 -1.65 -1.91
N LEU A 169 -6.51 -1.35 -0.73
CA LEU A 169 -6.79 -2.06 0.52
C LEU A 169 -7.64 -1.15 1.39
N ASN A 170 -8.81 -1.62 1.79
CA ASN A 170 -9.67 -0.89 2.71
C ASN A 170 -9.61 -1.50 4.10
N PHE A 171 -9.10 -0.75 5.05
CA PHE A 171 -8.97 -1.14 6.45
C PHE A 171 -10.24 -0.73 7.20
N VAL A 172 -10.94 -1.72 7.71
CA VAL A 172 -12.11 -1.53 8.57
C VAL A 172 -11.65 -1.69 10.02
N PRO A 173 -11.67 -0.65 10.85
CA PRO A 173 -11.19 -0.72 12.23
C PRO A 173 -12.03 -1.65 13.09
N LYS A 174 -11.44 -2.22 14.12
CA LYS A 174 -12.17 -2.91 15.19
C LYS A 174 -13.17 -1.94 15.83
N SER A 175 -14.38 -2.42 16.09
CA SER A 175 -15.47 -1.61 16.64
C SER A 175 -16.31 -2.40 17.66
N ALA A 176 -17.15 -1.72 18.41
CA ALA A 176 -18.07 -2.34 19.35
C ALA A 176 -19.25 -3.05 18.68
N ARG A 177 -19.38 -2.93 17.35
CA ARG A 177 -20.37 -3.72 16.60
C ARG A 177 -19.74 -5.04 16.18
N ALA A 178 -20.35 -6.14 16.60
CA ALA A 178 -20.03 -7.45 16.06
C ALA A 178 -20.26 -7.47 14.53
N GLY A 179 -19.68 -8.45 13.84
CA GLY A 179 -19.89 -8.64 12.40
C GLY A 179 -21.36 -8.76 11.97
N SER A 180 -22.27 -9.00 12.92
CA SER A 180 -23.73 -8.97 12.74
C SER A 180 -24.34 -7.57 12.72
N GLY A 181 -23.53 -6.50 12.89
CA GLY A 181 -24.01 -5.13 13.04
C GLY A 181 -24.68 -4.82 14.38
N LYS A 182 -24.70 -5.77 15.31
CA LYS A 182 -25.23 -5.57 16.67
C LYS A 182 -24.12 -5.16 17.63
N TYR A 183 -24.46 -4.37 18.64
CA TYR A 183 -23.53 -4.04 19.71
C TYR A 183 -23.07 -5.27 20.49
N LEU A 184 -21.84 -5.24 20.96
CA LEU A 184 -21.37 -6.16 21.98
C LEU A 184 -22.28 -6.02 23.21
N THR A 185 -22.67 -7.13 23.80
CA THR A 185 -23.59 -7.16 24.98
C THR A 185 -22.84 -7.06 26.30
N GLU A 186 -21.54 -7.31 26.28
CA GLU A 186 -20.66 -7.26 27.45
C GLU A 186 -19.27 -6.76 27.02
N ALA A 187 -18.49 -6.28 27.98
CA ALA A 187 -17.12 -5.90 27.72
C ALA A 187 -16.27 -7.16 27.46
N THR A 188 -15.56 -7.16 26.37
CA THR A 188 -14.62 -8.22 25.99
C THR A 188 -13.28 -7.61 25.61
N GLY A 189 -12.21 -8.35 25.81
CA GLY A 189 -10.90 -7.86 25.46
C GLY A 189 -9.87 -8.96 25.36
N GLU A 190 -8.69 -8.55 24.90
CA GLU A 190 -7.54 -9.44 24.78
C GLU A 190 -6.27 -8.68 25.18
N PHE A 191 -5.38 -9.37 25.86
CA PHE A 191 -4.00 -8.95 26.06
C PHE A 191 -3.09 -10.00 25.47
N GLY A 192 -2.08 -9.58 24.70
CA GLY A 192 -1.17 -10.52 24.07
C GLY A 192 0.27 -10.03 24.01
N MET A 193 1.16 -11.00 23.92
CA MET A 193 2.58 -10.80 23.71
C MET A 193 3.08 -11.73 22.62
N THR A 194 3.90 -11.20 21.71
CA THR A 194 4.61 -11.97 20.70
C THR A 194 6.11 -11.78 20.85
N THR A 195 6.85 -12.88 20.85
CA THR A 195 8.31 -12.89 20.81
C THR A 195 8.80 -13.80 19.69
N GLY A 196 10.07 -13.68 19.29
CA GLY A 196 10.58 -14.51 18.20
C GLY A 196 12.01 -14.22 17.80
N SER A 197 12.37 -14.67 16.63
CA SER A 197 13.68 -14.46 16.01
C SER A 197 14.04 -12.98 15.99
N TRP A 198 15.32 -12.70 16.10
CA TRP A 198 15.90 -11.34 16.03
C TRP A 198 15.32 -10.38 17.08
N ASP A 199 15.15 -10.88 18.29
CA ASP A 199 14.65 -10.11 19.44
C ASP A 199 13.25 -9.48 19.21
N LYS A 200 12.39 -10.15 18.44
CA LYS A 200 11.02 -9.72 18.19
C LYS A 200 10.25 -9.59 19.49
N LYS A 201 9.67 -8.42 19.75
CA LYS A 201 8.88 -8.10 20.95
C LYS A 201 7.71 -7.21 20.58
N VAL A 202 6.51 -7.77 20.65
CA VAL A 202 5.26 -7.03 20.41
C VAL A 202 4.32 -7.27 21.59
N LEU A 203 3.77 -6.20 22.13
CA LEU A 203 2.70 -6.24 23.11
C LEU A 203 1.46 -5.63 22.50
N HIS A 204 0.31 -6.26 22.65
CA HIS A 204 -0.96 -5.67 22.29
C HIS A 204 -2.01 -5.84 23.37
N ALA A 205 -2.92 -4.91 23.45
CA ALA A 205 -4.08 -4.96 24.32
C ALA A 205 -5.29 -4.34 23.63
N GLU A 206 -6.45 -4.96 23.82
CA GLU A 206 -7.68 -4.43 23.26
C GLU A 206 -8.86 -4.68 24.19
N VAL A 207 -9.81 -3.77 24.16
CA VAL A 207 -11.07 -3.89 24.90
C VAL A 207 -12.18 -3.19 24.15
N GLY A 208 -13.32 -3.84 24.07
CA GLY A 208 -14.54 -3.26 23.51
C GLY A 208 -15.76 -3.68 24.31
N GLY A 209 -16.81 -2.89 24.25
CA GLY A 209 -18.04 -3.21 24.97
C GLY A 209 -19.09 -2.13 24.89
N PRO A 210 -20.24 -2.39 25.50
CA PRO A 210 -21.31 -1.42 25.64
C PRO A 210 -21.04 -0.48 26.83
N THR A 211 -21.48 0.76 26.70
CA THR A 211 -21.58 1.73 27.78
C THR A 211 -22.73 2.69 27.48
N SER A 212 -22.97 3.64 28.34
CA SER A 212 -23.94 4.69 28.08
C SER A 212 -23.37 6.07 28.42
N VAL A 213 -23.67 7.05 27.58
CA VAL A 213 -23.30 8.45 27.77
C VAL A 213 -24.56 9.31 27.60
N MET A 214 -24.87 10.15 28.59
CA MET A 214 -26.05 11.03 28.57
C MET A 214 -27.36 10.27 28.32
N GLY A 215 -27.46 9.01 28.81
CA GLY A 215 -28.65 8.17 28.64
C GLY A 215 -28.84 7.57 27.25
N LYS A 216 -27.78 7.63 26.40
CA LYS A 216 -27.71 6.98 25.09
C LYS A 216 -26.75 5.80 25.12
N ASP A 217 -27.08 4.77 24.36
CA ASP A 217 -26.20 3.61 24.19
C ASP A 217 -24.98 4.01 23.37
N LEU A 218 -23.81 3.72 23.90
CA LEU A 218 -22.50 3.92 23.28
C LEU A 218 -21.72 2.60 23.28
N GLY A 219 -21.35 2.15 22.12
CA GLY A 219 -20.33 1.12 21.97
C GLY A 219 -18.95 1.73 21.87
N TYR A 220 -17.96 1.16 22.53
CA TYR A 220 -16.56 1.55 22.43
C TYR A 220 -15.67 0.37 22.10
N TYR A 221 -14.56 0.63 21.40
CA TYR A 221 -13.48 -0.31 21.19
C TYR A 221 -12.14 0.43 21.17
N VAL A 222 -11.19 -0.05 21.94
CA VAL A 222 -9.85 0.52 22.03
C VAL A 222 -8.83 -0.59 21.76
N TYR A 223 -7.88 -0.32 20.90
CA TYR A 223 -6.75 -1.18 20.57
C TYR A 223 -5.46 -0.42 20.79
N GLY A 224 -4.48 -1.07 21.39
CA GLY A 224 -3.12 -0.56 21.54
C GLY A 224 -2.09 -1.63 21.21
N GLU A 225 -1.02 -1.25 20.53
CA GLU A 225 0.11 -2.11 20.20
C GLU A 225 1.42 -1.36 20.41
N SER A 226 2.42 -2.05 20.93
CA SER A 226 3.79 -1.55 21.04
C SER A 226 4.76 -2.62 20.59
N GLU A 227 5.61 -2.28 19.64
CA GLU A 227 6.71 -3.12 19.16
C GLU A 227 8.05 -2.47 19.47
N ASN A 228 8.98 -3.26 20.00
CA ASN A 228 10.39 -2.90 20.11
C ASN A 228 11.19 -4.15 19.76
N SER A 229 11.61 -4.22 18.50
CA SER A 229 12.22 -5.41 17.92
C SER A 229 13.58 -5.11 17.32
N GLY A 230 14.50 -6.06 17.40
CA GLY A 230 15.65 -6.12 16.52
C GLY A 230 15.26 -6.59 15.12
N SER A 231 16.23 -6.85 14.27
CA SER A 231 16.03 -7.28 12.91
C SER A 231 17.05 -8.32 12.49
N TYR A 232 16.74 -9.03 11.40
CA TYR A 232 17.70 -9.89 10.69
C TYR A 232 18.84 -9.07 10.09
N TYR A 233 18.50 -7.91 9.54
CA TYR A 233 19.47 -7.04 8.86
C TYR A 233 20.28 -6.25 9.88
N ASP A 234 21.60 -6.17 9.63
CA ASP A 234 22.51 -5.40 10.46
C ASP A 234 22.09 -3.92 10.52
N ASN A 235 22.28 -3.28 11.67
CA ASN A 235 21.95 -1.88 11.96
C ASN A 235 20.47 -1.50 11.84
N THR A 236 19.56 -2.45 11.81
CA THR A 236 18.13 -2.17 11.71
C THR A 236 17.35 -2.59 12.96
N SER A 237 16.30 -1.86 13.21
CA SER A 237 15.37 -2.13 14.32
C SER A 237 13.98 -1.58 14.00
N THR A 238 13.01 -1.98 14.81
CA THR A 238 11.63 -1.47 14.72
C THR A 238 11.19 -1.00 16.10
N ASN A 239 10.79 0.25 16.20
CA ASN A 239 10.07 0.80 17.34
C ASN A 239 8.75 1.39 16.82
N GLN A 240 7.62 0.80 17.21
CA GLN A 240 6.31 1.21 16.76
C GLN A 240 5.32 1.27 17.91
N SER A 241 4.45 2.25 17.89
CA SER A 241 3.32 2.34 18.80
C SER A 241 2.06 2.67 18.01
N ILE A 242 0.97 1.97 18.28
CA ILE A 242 -0.33 2.17 17.64
C ILE A 242 -1.37 2.29 18.75
N VAL A 243 -2.22 3.29 18.65
CA VAL A 243 -3.42 3.42 19.47
C VAL A 243 -4.59 3.72 18.55
N GLN A 244 -5.65 2.91 18.62
CA GLN A 244 -6.88 3.11 17.87
C GLN A 244 -8.06 3.09 18.83
N ALA A 245 -8.99 4.01 18.64
CA ALA A 245 -10.27 4.01 19.34
C ALA A 245 -11.41 4.21 18.34
N SER A 246 -12.50 3.46 18.56
CA SER A 246 -13.72 3.51 17.75
C SER A 246 -14.92 3.58 18.68
N PHE A 247 -15.85 4.47 18.36
CA PHE A 247 -17.07 4.70 19.09
C PHE A 247 -18.28 4.67 18.15
N ASP A 248 -19.36 4.07 18.60
CA ASP A 248 -20.64 4.04 17.89
C ASP A 248 -21.73 4.41 18.88
N MET A 249 -22.53 5.43 18.58
CA MET A 249 -23.59 5.91 19.46
C MET A 249 -24.91 6.04 18.72
N GLN A 250 -25.96 5.42 19.25
CA GLN A 250 -27.31 5.61 18.79
C GLN A 250 -27.87 6.92 19.38
N ILE A 251 -28.09 7.92 18.53
CA ILE A 251 -28.61 9.23 18.95
C ILE A 251 -30.13 9.14 19.16
N ASN A 252 -30.83 8.54 18.19
CA ASN A 252 -32.26 8.22 18.24
C ASN A 252 -32.57 7.06 17.27
N ASP A 253 -33.85 6.69 17.10
CA ASP A 253 -34.23 5.51 16.29
C ASP A 253 -33.79 5.61 14.81
N SER A 254 -33.63 6.83 14.28
CA SER A 254 -33.27 7.08 12.88
C SER A 254 -31.87 7.64 12.67
N LEU A 255 -31.13 7.95 13.73
CA LEU A 255 -29.82 8.62 13.62
C LEU A 255 -28.80 7.99 14.56
N ARG A 256 -27.64 7.62 14.02
CA ARG A 256 -26.49 7.16 14.79
C ARG A 256 -25.22 7.88 14.33
N THR A 257 -24.19 7.86 15.15
CA THR A 257 -22.87 8.39 14.81
C THR A 257 -21.79 7.35 15.09
N GLU A 258 -20.81 7.29 14.18
CA GLU A 258 -19.58 6.53 14.36
C GLU A 258 -18.40 7.51 14.33
N PHE A 259 -17.53 7.46 15.33
CA PHE A 259 -16.37 8.34 15.38
C PHE A 259 -15.19 7.66 16.05
N GLY A 260 -14.01 8.20 15.79
CA GLY A 260 -12.80 7.64 16.37
C GLY A 260 -11.54 8.05 15.61
N GLY A 261 -10.50 7.27 15.76
CA GLY A 261 -9.25 7.52 15.08
C GLY A 261 -8.15 6.55 15.44
N MET A 262 -7.00 6.74 14.82
CA MET A 262 -5.78 5.98 15.03
C MET A 262 -4.59 6.93 15.06
N TYR A 263 -3.69 6.71 16.00
CA TYR A 263 -2.35 7.28 16.03
C TYR A 263 -1.33 6.17 15.87
N GLN A 264 -0.36 6.38 14.99
CA GLN A 264 0.78 5.50 14.79
C GLN A 264 2.06 6.33 14.85
N TYR A 265 2.97 5.92 15.72
CA TYR A 265 4.38 6.31 15.69
C TYR A 265 5.19 5.14 15.17
N PHE A 266 6.09 5.40 14.25
CA PHE A 266 7.03 4.42 13.72
C PHE A 266 8.43 5.00 13.71
N LYS A 267 9.40 4.19 14.12
CA LYS A 267 10.82 4.46 13.95
C LYS A 267 11.54 3.18 13.56
N GLY A 268 12.26 3.26 12.45
CA GLY A 268 12.97 2.13 11.89
C GLY A 268 13.98 2.56 10.84
N ASN A 269 14.18 1.71 9.83
CA ASN A 269 15.13 1.94 8.77
C ASN A 269 14.56 1.49 7.43
N GLN A 270 14.92 2.18 6.36
CA GLN A 270 14.84 1.62 5.02
C GLN A 270 16.05 0.72 4.76
N VAL A 271 15.85 -0.38 4.05
CA VAL A 271 16.88 -1.36 3.73
C VAL A 271 17.01 -1.45 2.21
N ALA A 272 18.06 -0.85 1.67
CA ALA A 272 18.34 -0.94 0.23
C ALA A 272 18.71 -2.37 -0.19
N GLY A 273 19.32 -3.13 0.69
CA GLY A 273 19.74 -4.50 0.43
C GLY A 273 21.20 -4.60 0.00
N TRP A 274 21.49 -5.45 -0.97
CA TRP A 274 22.82 -5.66 -1.52
C TRP A 274 23.11 -4.69 -2.66
N ASN A 275 24.22 -3.99 -2.59
CA ASN A 275 24.81 -3.25 -3.70
C ASN A 275 25.76 -4.13 -4.53
N ARG A 276 26.41 -3.58 -5.56
CA ARG A 276 27.38 -4.29 -6.43
C ARG A 276 26.81 -5.57 -7.01
N LEU A 277 25.56 -5.49 -7.45
CA LEU A 277 24.75 -6.62 -7.86
C LEU A 277 25.36 -7.32 -9.08
N THR A 278 25.65 -8.63 -8.93
CA THR A 278 26.08 -9.53 -10.00
C THR A 278 25.31 -10.85 -9.92
N GLN A 279 25.33 -11.64 -11.00
CA GLN A 279 24.71 -12.98 -10.95
C GLN A 279 25.42 -13.88 -9.92
N ASP A 280 26.74 -13.79 -9.81
CA ASP A 280 27.52 -14.60 -8.83
C ASP A 280 27.12 -14.24 -7.39
N LEU A 281 26.79 -12.97 -7.12
CA LEU A 281 26.30 -12.56 -5.81
C LEU A 281 24.95 -13.23 -5.49
N ILE A 282 24.06 -13.29 -6.45
CA ILE A 282 22.78 -13.96 -6.29
C ILE A 282 22.94 -15.47 -6.13
N ASP A 283 23.73 -16.11 -6.99
CA ASP A 283 23.83 -17.55 -7.04
C ASP A 283 24.62 -18.15 -5.87
N THR A 284 25.70 -17.49 -5.49
CA THR A 284 26.66 -18.03 -4.52
C THR A 284 26.93 -17.16 -3.30
N GLY A 285 26.48 -15.90 -3.29
CA GLY A 285 26.87 -14.93 -2.26
C GLY A 285 28.25 -14.32 -2.47
N THR A 286 28.86 -14.50 -3.65
CA THR A 286 30.17 -13.94 -3.95
C THR A 286 30.06 -12.45 -4.22
N TYR A 287 30.56 -11.66 -3.30
CA TYR A 287 30.53 -10.20 -3.32
C TYR A 287 31.87 -9.60 -3.75
N ILE A 288 31.81 -8.55 -4.56
CA ILE A 288 33.02 -7.81 -5.00
C ILE A 288 33.40 -6.83 -3.88
N THR A 289 34.57 -7.04 -3.26
CA THR A 289 35.13 -6.18 -2.22
C THR A 289 35.96 -5.05 -2.83
N GLY A 290 36.41 -4.14 -2.00
CA GLY A 290 37.26 -3.02 -2.37
C GLY A 290 36.67 -1.67 -1.98
N SER A 291 37.53 -0.69 -1.78
CA SER A 291 37.12 0.65 -1.37
C SER A 291 36.89 1.57 -2.55
N PRO A 292 35.87 2.42 -2.55
CA PRO A 292 35.79 3.53 -3.50
C PRO A 292 36.88 4.56 -3.20
N ARG A 293 37.16 5.44 -4.18
CA ARG A 293 38.01 6.59 -3.95
C ARG A 293 37.28 7.66 -3.18
N SER A 294 37.97 8.32 -2.24
CA SER A 294 37.35 9.48 -1.57
C SER A 294 37.16 10.61 -2.57
N LEU A 295 36.01 11.24 -2.47
CA LEU A 295 35.67 12.48 -3.19
C LEU A 295 35.64 13.70 -2.26
N ASP A 296 35.80 13.50 -0.95
CA ASP A 296 36.00 14.57 0.03
C ASP A 296 37.28 15.35 -0.27
N THR A 297 37.13 16.51 -0.88
CA THR A 297 38.19 17.38 -1.31
C THR A 297 38.49 18.49 -0.32
N ASN A 298 37.56 18.80 0.55
CA ASN A 298 37.69 19.84 1.57
C ASN A 298 38.16 19.29 2.93
N GLY A 299 38.08 17.95 3.13
CA GLY A 299 38.53 17.28 4.34
C GLY A 299 37.58 17.37 5.51
N ASP A 300 36.30 17.61 5.27
CA ASP A 300 35.26 17.70 6.31
C ASP A 300 34.66 16.35 6.73
N GLY A 301 35.03 15.28 6.02
CA GLY A 301 34.59 13.91 6.30
C GLY A 301 33.26 13.56 5.65
N LEU A 302 32.78 14.35 4.71
CA LEU A 302 31.56 14.16 3.97
C LEU A 302 31.83 14.20 2.46
N MET A 303 30.84 13.81 1.68
CA MET A 303 30.80 13.98 0.23
C MET A 303 29.60 14.87 -0.10
N SER A 304 29.88 16.10 -0.48
CA SER A 304 28.87 17.06 -0.94
C SER A 304 28.39 16.75 -2.36
N ASN A 305 27.24 17.32 -2.73
CA ASN A 305 26.72 17.23 -4.10
C ASN A 305 27.72 17.80 -5.12
N ALA A 306 28.41 18.88 -4.77
CA ALA A 306 29.42 19.49 -5.62
C ALA A 306 30.62 18.57 -5.82
N GLU A 307 31.10 17.91 -4.79
CA GLU A 307 32.21 16.94 -4.86
C GLU A 307 31.84 15.69 -5.63
N SER A 308 30.61 15.20 -5.42
CA SER A 308 30.03 14.09 -6.17
C SER A 308 29.96 14.41 -7.67
N ALA A 309 29.49 15.60 -8.03
CA ALA A 309 29.42 16.06 -9.41
C ALA A 309 30.82 16.22 -10.03
N ALA A 310 31.78 16.79 -9.29
CA ALA A 310 33.18 16.90 -9.73
C ALA A 310 33.81 15.52 -9.91
N GLY A 311 33.42 14.52 -9.13
CA GLY A 311 33.80 13.11 -9.28
C GLY A 311 33.08 12.38 -10.40
N SER A 312 32.17 13.04 -11.13
CA SER A 312 31.35 12.51 -12.22
C SER A 312 30.28 11.48 -11.79
N LEU A 313 29.94 11.40 -10.51
CA LEU A 313 28.96 10.43 -10.03
C LEU A 313 27.55 10.75 -10.51
N GLY A 314 27.17 12.04 -10.63
CA GLY A 314 25.87 12.47 -11.13
C GLY A 314 25.77 12.59 -12.66
N ALA A 315 26.82 12.21 -13.39
CA ALA A 315 26.84 12.40 -14.83
C ALA A 315 26.13 11.26 -15.57
N PHE A 316 25.26 11.59 -16.52
CA PHE A 316 24.64 10.64 -17.46
C PHE A 316 25.62 10.18 -18.52
N ILE A 317 26.73 9.56 -18.09
CA ILE A 317 27.79 9.11 -19.00
C ILE A 317 27.63 7.68 -19.47
N PHE A 318 26.70 6.93 -18.87
CA PHE A 318 26.37 5.57 -19.23
C PHE A 318 25.02 5.46 -19.92
N ALA A 319 25.00 4.61 -20.94
CA ALA A 319 23.76 4.19 -21.58
C ALA A 319 23.87 2.68 -21.88
N PRO A 320 23.70 1.80 -20.89
CA PRO A 320 24.01 0.38 -20.98
C PRO A 320 23.40 -0.34 -22.17
N SER A 321 22.17 0.07 -22.54
CA SER A 321 21.45 -0.52 -23.67
C SER A 321 21.80 0.07 -25.04
N ILE A 322 22.65 1.13 -25.07
CA ILE A 322 22.96 1.89 -26.29
C ILE A 322 24.45 1.77 -26.60
N HIS A 323 25.30 1.85 -25.58
CA HIS A 323 26.73 1.80 -25.73
C HIS A 323 27.24 0.36 -25.87
N THR A 324 28.29 0.19 -26.69
CA THR A 324 29.03 -1.07 -26.74
C THR A 324 29.93 -1.26 -25.52
N ALA A 325 30.34 -2.48 -25.24
CA ALA A 325 31.29 -2.78 -24.17
C ALA A 325 32.60 -1.96 -24.29
N ALA A 326 33.09 -1.74 -25.52
CA ALA A 326 34.26 -0.93 -25.75
C ALA A 326 34.06 0.55 -25.40
N GLN A 327 32.90 1.11 -25.72
CA GLN A 327 32.54 2.48 -25.34
C GLN A 327 32.43 2.61 -23.82
N ASN A 328 31.77 1.69 -23.15
CA ASN A 328 31.66 1.69 -21.68
C ASN A 328 33.05 1.56 -21.01
N THR A 329 33.90 0.70 -21.53
CA THR A 329 35.30 0.55 -21.04
C THR A 329 36.09 1.85 -21.19
N ALA A 330 35.96 2.53 -22.34
CA ALA A 330 36.62 3.82 -22.57
C ALA A 330 36.04 4.91 -21.62
N THR A 331 34.76 4.94 -21.40
CA THR A 331 34.09 5.85 -20.44
C THR A 331 34.65 5.63 -19.03
N LEU A 332 34.71 4.39 -18.56
CA LEU A 332 35.25 4.06 -17.23
C LEU A 332 36.72 4.46 -17.10
N ALA A 333 37.53 4.26 -18.16
CA ALA A 333 38.93 4.68 -18.17
C ALA A 333 39.10 6.21 -18.08
N ALA A 334 38.14 6.95 -18.62
CA ALA A 334 38.11 8.42 -18.52
C ALA A 334 37.65 8.92 -17.12
N HIS A 335 37.00 8.08 -16.35
CA HIS A 335 36.41 8.41 -15.02
C HIS A 335 36.97 7.46 -13.93
N PRO A 336 38.25 7.55 -13.57
CA PRO A 336 38.90 6.61 -12.65
C PRO A 336 38.33 6.62 -11.24
N ASN A 337 37.60 7.66 -10.84
CA ASN A 337 36.89 7.73 -9.56
C ASN A 337 35.78 6.69 -9.44
N MET A 338 35.33 6.11 -10.53
CA MET A 338 34.31 5.07 -10.55
C MET A 338 34.88 3.66 -10.30
N ALA A 339 36.18 3.50 -10.30
CA ALA A 339 36.81 2.20 -10.06
C ALA A 339 37.08 1.96 -8.58
N LEU A 340 36.92 0.71 -8.16
CA LEU A 340 37.29 0.27 -6.81
C LEU A 340 38.84 0.24 -6.66
N LEU A 341 39.31 0.58 -5.46
CA LEU A 341 40.67 0.36 -5.02
C LEU A 341 40.77 -1.04 -4.40
N ASN A 342 41.86 -1.77 -4.81
CA ASN A 342 42.13 -3.10 -4.29
C ASN A 342 40.92 -4.06 -4.36
N PRO A 343 40.29 -4.22 -5.52
CA PRO A 343 39.16 -5.10 -5.66
C PRO A 343 39.52 -6.56 -5.37
N GLY A 344 38.64 -7.28 -4.73
CA GLY A 344 38.74 -8.71 -4.45
C GLY A 344 37.33 -9.30 -4.39
N THR A 345 37.21 -10.48 -3.82
CA THR A 345 35.93 -11.13 -3.60
C THR A 345 35.85 -11.75 -2.20
N THR A 346 34.66 -11.80 -1.64
CA THR A 346 34.36 -12.51 -0.39
C THR A 346 32.93 -13.07 -0.45
N HIS A 347 32.59 -13.94 0.50
CA HIS A 347 31.21 -14.41 0.66
C HIS A 347 30.50 -13.54 1.69
N ILE A 348 29.29 -13.08 1.35
CA ILE A 348 28.40 -12.35 2.28
C ILE A 348 27.12 -13.14 2.55
N THR A 349 26.46 -12.80 3.63
CA THR A 349 25.17 -13.35 4.06
C THR A 349 24.07 -12.29 3.97
N GLY A 350 22.81 -12.71 3.95
CA GLY A 350 21.68 -11.81 3.69
C GLY A 350 21.47 -10.70 4.73
N ASN A 351 22.07 -10.81 5.93
CA ASN A 351 21.99 -9.77 6.95
C ASN A 351 22.90 -8.55 6.69
N GLN A 352 23.97 -8.74 5.90
CA GLN A 352 24.90 -7.65 5.53
C GLN A 352 24.28 -6.82 4.40
N VAL A 353 23.78 -5.65 4.73
CA VAL A 353 23.00 -4.79 3.82
C VAL A 353 23.45 -3.33 3.91
N LEU A 354 23.02 -2.53 2.94
CA LEU A 354 23.24 -1.07 2.93
C LEU A 354 22.33 -0.41 3.96
N VAL A 355 22.74 -0.40 5.21
CA VAL A 355 22.17 0.37 6.31
C VAL A 355 23.30 0.79 7.25
N ASN A 356 23.37 2.05 7.62
CA ASN A 356 24.31 2.58 8.59
C ASN A 356 23.68 2.72 9.99
N GLU A 357 24.52 2.87 11.01
CA GLU A 357 24.07 3.03 12.39
C GLU A 357 23.30 4.35 12.62
N ASP A 358 23.51 5.36 11.78
CA ASP A 358 22.87 6.67 11.86
C ASP A 358 21.71 6.86 10.86
N ASP A 359 21.32 5.80 10.15
CA ASP A 359 20.13 5.82 9.32
C ASP A 359 18.87 5.95 10.18
N ASN A 360 17.91 6.70 9.67
CA ASN A 360 16.67 6.99 10.38
C ASN A 360 15.47 7.01 9.43
N LEU A 361 14.41 6.35 9.81
CA LEU A 361 13.09 6.50 9.22
C LEU A 361 12.10 6.69 10.36
N GLU A 362 11.48 7.86 10.44
CA GLU A 362 10.59 8.22 11.54
C GLU A 362 9.30 8.84 11.00
N ASP A 363 8.18 8.34 11.49
CA ASP A 363 6.85 8.73 11.06
C ASP A 363 5.90 8.95 12.23
N ASP A 364 5.11 10.03 12.13
CA ASP A 364 3.93 10.28 12.94
C ASP A 364 2.69 10.33 12.04
N VAL A 365 1.75 9.43 12.26
CA VAL A 365 0.51 9.36 11.48
C VAL A 365 -0.70 9.46 12.39
N THR A 366 -1.57 10.42 12.14
CA THR A 366 -2.84 10.59 12.86
C THR A 366 -4.00 10.50 11.89
N THR A 367 -4.94 9.62 12.17
CA THR A 367 -6.18 9.45 11.39
C THR A 367 -7.38 9.68 12.31
N LEU A 368 -8.32 10.52 11.91
CA LEU A 368 -9.55 10.77 12.64
C LEU A 368 -10.75 10.64 11.70
N TYR A 369 -11.89 10.22 12.23
CA TYR A 369 -13.13 10.15 11.47
C TYR A 369 -14.35 10.48 12.33
N PHE A 370 -15.37 11.00 11.68
CA PHE A 370 -16.68 11.25 12.28
C PHE A 370 -17.76 11.05 11.21
N ASP A 371 -18.61 10.05 11.41
CA ASP A 371 -19.72 9.71 10.52
C ASP A 371 -21.07 9.96 11.20
N LEU A 372 -21.99 10.59 10.48
CA LEU A 372 -23.41 10.68 10.83
C LEU A 372 -24.20 9.83 9.86
N ILE A 373 -24.99 8.90 10.38
CA ILE A 373 -25.72 7.92 9.58
C ILE A 373 -27.19 7.98 9.99
N GLY A 374 -28.02 8.44 9.05
CA GLY A 374 -29.45 8.59 9.26
C GLY A 374 -30.28 7.89 8.21
N GLU A 375 -31.52 7.53 8.58
CA GLU A 375 -32.51 6.98 7.68
C GLU A 375 -33.88 7.65 7.95
N THR A 376 -34.50 8.17 6.88
CA THR A 376 -35.82 8.76 6.95
C THR A 376 -36.91 7.68 6.95
N GLU A 377 -38.12 7.98 7.40
CA GLU A 377 -39.27 7.07 7.30
C GLU A 377 -39.55 6.62 5.87
N GLY A 378 -39.21 7.44 4.87
CA GLY A 378 -39.31 7.08 3.45
C GLY A 378 -38.20 6.19 2.94
N GLY A 379 -37.28 5.69 3.79
CA GLY A 379 -36.16 4.81 3.41
C GLY A 379 -35.02 5.52 2.65
N LEU A 380 -34.92 6.85 2.73
CA LEU A 380 -33.74 7.57 2.26
C LEU A 380 -32.66 7.49 3.34
N LYS A 381 -31.56 6.83 3.03
CA LYS A 381 -30.35 6.79 3.87
C LYS A 381 -29.46 7.97 3.54
N ILE A 382 -29.04 8.68 4.57
CA ILE A 382 -28.13 9.83 4.46
C ILE A 382 -26.92 9.55 5.35
N THR A 383 -25.75 9.51 4.75
CA THR A 383 -24.49 9.34 5.48
C THR A 383 -23.60 10.52 5.20
N ASN A 384 -23.19 11.24 6.23
CA ASN A 384 -22.08 12.18 6.16
C ASN A 384 -20.84 11.52 6.75
N LYS A 385 -19.73 11.59 6.04
CA LYS A 385 -18.44 11.05 6.44
C LYS A 385 -17.42 12.16 6.44
N SER A 386 -16.86 12.45 7.61
CA SER A 386 -15.75 13.39 7.75
C SER A 386 -14.49 12.63 8.14
N PHE A 387 -13.40 12.92 7.47
CA PHE A 387 -12.13 12.22 7.63
C PHE A 387 -10.99 13.23 7.68
N PHE A 388 -10.03 13.00 8.57
CA PHE A 388 -8.79 13.76 8.67
C PHE A 388 -7.62 12.80 8.81
N GLU A 389 -6.54 13.07 8.08
CA GLU A 389 -5.27 12.38 8.25
C GLU A 389 -4.11 13.36 8.16
N SER A 390 -3.09 13.15 9.00
CA SER A 390 -1.82 13.85 8.91
C SER A 390 -0.66 12.86 8.92
N LEU A 391 0.35 13.16 8.12
CA LEU A 391 1.62 12.44 8.01
C LEU A 391 2.76 13.41 8.26
N LYS A 392 3.66 13.05 9.18
CA LYS A 392 5.00 13.61 9.27
C LYS A 392 5.98 12.48 9.05
N ASN A 393 6.88 12.65 8.12
CA ASN A 393 7.91 11.68 7.77
C ASN A 393 9.27 12.36 7.77
N ASN A 394 10.28 11.68 8.29
CA ASN A 394 11.69 12.03 8.11
C ASN A 394 12.46 10.76 7.79
N ASN A 395 13.14 10.74 6.65
CA ASN A 395 13.89 9.59 6.16
C ASN A 395 15.31 10.01 5.78
N GLU A 396 16.29 9.36 6.35
CA GLU A 396 17.72 9.58 6.10
C GLU A 396 18.39 8.21 6.02
N ASN A 397 19.07 7.92 4.92
CA ASN A 397 19.63 6.59 4.75
C ASN A 397 20.96 6.55 4.00
N ALA A 398 21.70 5.48 4.23
CA ALA A 398 23.05 5.25 3.75
C ALA A 398 23.15 5.14 2.24
N TYR A 399 22.09 4.81 1.52
CA TYR A 399 22.14 4.78 0.07
C TYR A 399 22.06 6.17 -0.57
N GLY A 400 22.16 7.21 0.27
CA GLY A 400 22.37 8.58 -0.16
C GLY A 400 21.10 9.35 -0.45
N PHE A 401 20.01 8.98 0.22
CA PHE A 401 18.71 9.65 0.10
C PHE A 401 18.27 10.23 1.43
N SER A 402 17.82 11.46 1.40
CA SER A 402 17.07 12.05 2.49
C SER A 402 15.78 12.71 2.01
N GLN A 403 14.74 12.62 2.81
CA GLN A 403 13.47 13.30 2.54
C GLN A 403 12.74 13.65 3.83
N PHE A 404 11.87 14.64 3.74
CA PHE A 404 10.83 14.85 4.73
C PHE A 404 9.48 15.07 4.06
N ALA A 405 8.41 14.78 4.78
CA ALA A 405 7.06 15.14 4.39
C ALA A 405 6.29 15.68 5.60
N ASN A 406 5.48 16.72 5.37
CA ASN A 406 4.54 17.26 6.33
C ASN A 406 3.23 17.53 5.59
N THR A 407 2.34 16.55 5.61
CA THR A 407 1.14 16.53 4.79
C THR A 407 -0.08 16.25 5.65
N TRP A 408 -1.19 16.91 5.37
CA TRP A 408 -2.47 16.57 5.97
C TRP A 408 -3.60 16.70 4.96
N ALA A 409 -4.62 15.88 5.13
CA ALA A 409 -5.80 15.89 4.30
C ALA A 409 -7.07 15.91 5.17
N PHE A 410 -8.08 16.63 4.71
CA PHE A 410 -9.43 16.59 5.23
C PHE A 410 -10.39 16.27 4.10
N GLU A 411 -11.29 15.32 4.33
CA GLU A 411 -12.33 14.97 3.36
C GLU A 411 -13.68 14.96 4.07
N ASP A 412 -14.69 15.53 3.41
CA ASP A 412 -16.08 15.42 3.80
C ASP A 412 -16.90 14.90 2.62
N GLN A 413 -17.67 13.84 2.85
CA GLN A 413 -18.48 13.19 1.85
C GLN A 413 -19.91 13.02 2.37
N LEU A 414 -20.87 13.46 1.60
CA LEU A 414 -22.28 13.25 1.86
C LEU A 414 -22.86 12.23 0.88
N ILE A 415 -23.44 11.16 1.37
CA ILE A 415 -24.00 10.07 0.56
C ILE A 415 -25.49 10.00 0.79
N PHE A 416 -26.26 10.19 -0.28
CA PHE A 416 -27.68 9.94 -0.32
C PHE A 416 -27.94 8.62 -1.02
N ARG A 417 -28.59 7.66 -0.35
CA ARG A 417 -28.96 6.38 -0.93
C ARG A 417 -30.43 6.10 -0.77
N LYS A 418 -31.05 5.65 -1.84
CA LYS A 418 -32.43 5.17 -1.81
C LYS A 418 -32.62 3.95 -2.69
N ASP A 419 -33.30 2.95 -2.14
CA ASP A 419 -33.70 1.75 -2.84
C ASP A 419 -35.17 1.87 -3.28
N PHE A 420 -35.45 1.49 -4.54
CA PHE A 420 -36.78 1.52 -5.15
C PHE A 420 -37.15 0.14 -5.64
N VAL A 421 -38.38 -0.25 -5.40
CA VAL A 421 -38.99 -1.45 -5.97
C VAL A 421 -40.06 -0.99 -6.96
N PHE A 422 -39.71 -0.99 -8.26
CA PHE A 422 -40.66 -0.59 -9.32
C PHE A 422 -41.65 -1.69 -9.65
N SER A 423 -41.25 -2.94 -9.50
CA SER A 423 -42.07 -4.14 -9.65
C SER A 423 -41.35 -5.33 -9.04
N ASP A 424 -42.02 -6.48 -8.95
CA ASP A 424 -41.40 -7.76 -8.54
C ASP A 424 -40.17 -8.12 -9.44
N SER A 425 -40.16 -7.58 -10.67
CA SER A 425 -39.13 -7.85 -11.65
C SER A 425 -38.03 -6.80 -11.68
N VAL A 426 -38.19 -5.62 -11.05
CA VAL A 426 -37.21 -4.52 -11.15
C VAL A 426 -37.00 -3.87 -9.79
N LYS A 427 -35.81 -4.06 -9.25
CA LYS A 427 -35.33 -3.39 -8.03
C LYS A 427 -34.17 -2.47 -8.39
N THR A 428 -34.07 -1.31 -7.78
CA THR A 428 -33.05 -0.31 -8.10
C THR A 428 -32.56 0.41 -6.86
N GLY A 429 -31.27 0.41 -6.64
CA GLY A 429 -30.59 1.28 -5.66
C GLY A 429 -29.95 2.46 -6.38
N VAL A 430 -30.14 3.66 -5.83
CA VAL A 430 -29.54 4.89 -6.36
C VAL A 430 -28.72 5.55 -5.26
N GLN A 431 -27.54 6.04 -5.61
CA GLN A 431 -26.72 6.87 -4.74
C GLN A 431 -26.31 8.16 -5.45
N LEU A 432 -26.29 9.26 -4.68
CA LEU A 432 -25.73 10.54 -5.07
C LEU A 432 -24.75 10.97 -3.97
N SER A 433 -23.55 11.39 -4.37
CA SER A 433 -22.51 11.69 -3.39
C SER A 433 -21.69 12.92 -3.81
N PRO A 434 -22.02 14.12 -3.31
CA PRO A 434 -21.11 15.24 -3.29
C PRO A 434 -20.01 15.01 -2.24
N SER A 435 -18.79 15.47 -2.55
CA SER A 435 -17.67 15.43 -1.63
C SER A 435 -16.73 16.60 -1.82
N VAL A 436 -15.94 16.91 -0.80
CA VAL A 436 -14.83 17.83 -0.86
C VAL A 436 -13.63 17.22 -0.15
N ARG A 437 -12.48 17.23 -0.82
CA ARG A 437 -11.19 16.88 -0.21
C ARG A 437 -10.23 18.04 -0.33
N TYR A 438 -9.66 18.45 0.79
CA TYR A 438 -8.56 19.41 0.84
C TYR A 438 -7.32 18.71 1.33
N GLN A 439 -6.20 18.90 0.63
CA GLN A 439 -4.90 18.40 1.06
C GLN A 439 -3.88 19.53 1.02
N ASN A 440 -3.14 19.67 2.11
CA ASN A 440 -1.99 20.54 2.22
C ASN A 440 -0.74 19.69 2.34
N PHE A 441 0.32 20.10 1.66
CA PHE A 441 1.56 19.33 1.63
C PHE A 441 2.79 20.24 1.66
N GLU A 442 3.83 19.69 2.27
CA GLU A 442 5.20 20.14 2.15
C GLU A 442 6.09 18.91 2.07
N HIS A 443 6.87 18.81 1.03
CA HIS A 443 7.78 17.68 0.79
C HIS A 443 9.11 18.21 0.25
N GLY A 444 10.22 17.66 0.76
CA GLY A 444 11.54 17.90 0.23
C GLY A 444 12.35 16.62 0.17
N ASP A 445 13.10 16.41 -0.89
CA ASP A 445 14.01 15.29 -1.06
C ASP A 445 15.30 15.67 -1.78
N ASP A 446 16.30 14.83 -1.70
CA ASP A 446 17.57 14.98 -2.42
C ASP A 446 17.83 13.86 -3.45
N PHE A 447 16.74 13.38 -4.06
CA PHE A 447 16.71 12.25 -4.98
C PHE A 447 17.74 12.28 -6.11
N THR A 448 17.95 13.41 -6.77
CA THR A 448 18.92 13.49 -7.89
C THR A 448 20.35 13.17 -7.44
N TYR A 449 20.61 13.23 -6.15
CA TYR A 449 21.91 12.99 -5.54
C TYR A 449 22.01 11.64 -4.84
N GLU A 450 21.05 10.75 -5.05
CA GLU A 450 21.13 9.34 -4.65
C GLU A 450 22.24 8.63 -5.42
N TYR A 451 23.44 8.70 -4.89
CA TYR A 451 24.55 7.93 -5.44
C TYR A 451 24.80 6.75 -4.56
N PHE A 452 23.97 5.77 -4.64
CA PHE A 452 23.99 4.62 -3.80
C PHE A 452 25.32 4.39 -3.13
N ASP A 453 25.24 4.17 -1.86
CA ASP A 453 26.33 3.92 -0.97
C ASP A 453 27.36 3.01 -1.65
N ARG A 454 28.54 3.58 -1.91
CA ARG A 454 29.66 2.92 -2.53
C ARG A 454 30.38 1.99 -1.56
N ARG A 455 29.89 1.89 -0.35
CA ARG A 455 30.48 1.13 0.75
C ARG A 455 30.67 -0.34 0.41
N ASP A 456 31.75 -0.92 0.91
CA ASP A 456 31.93 -2.35 0.99
C ASP A 456 31.12 -2.93 2.15
N ILE A 457 29.99 -3.56 1.86
CA ILE A 457 29.10 -4.12 2.87
C ILE A 457 29.63 -5.43 3.49
N SER A 458 30.74 -5.96 2.99
CA SER A 458 31.40 -7.13 3.60
C SER A 458 32.15 -6.78 4.89
N VAL A 459 32.36 -5.50 5.14
CA VAL A 459 32.95 -5.02 6.40
C VAL A 459 31.90 -4.41 7.28
N PRO A 460 31.97 -4.60 8.62
CA PRO A 460 30.98 -4.01 9.53
C PRO A 460 30.92 -2.50 9.37
N ALA A 461 29.70 -1.98 9.13
CA ALA A 461 29.45 -0.55 9.17
C ALA A 461 29.32 -0.14 10.64
N LYS A 462 30.14 0.84 11.04
CA LYS A 462 29.89 1.55 12.28
C LYS A 462 29.19 2.86 11.95
N ILE A 463 29.92 3.86 11.55
CA ILE A 463 29.40 5.10 10.97
C ILE A 463 29.97 5.17 9.56
N SER A 464 29.21 5.71 8.61
CA SER A 464 29.69 5.92 7.24
C SER A 464 31.07 6.58 7.25
N SER A 465 31.99 6.03 6.48
CA SER A 465 33.31 6.62 6.31
C SER A 465 33.23 7.86 5.43
N PRO A 466 34.25 8.74 5.43
CA PRO A 466 34.32 9.89 4.51
C PRO A 466 34.24 9.53 3.03
N VAL A 467 34.54 8.27 2.66
CA VAL A 467 34.43 7.82 1.25
C VAL A 467 32.98 7.47 0.85
N ASP A 468 32.11 7.28 1.82
CA ASP A 468 30.74 6.79 1.63
C ASP A 468 29.69 7.75 2.17
N ARG A 469 30.06 8.57 3.17
CA ARG A 469 29.15 9.45 3.88
C ARG A 469 28.83 10.68 3.03
N ARG A 470 27.55 10.84 2.74
CA ARG A 470 27.04 11.98 1.97
C ARG A 470 26.50 13.07 2.89
N THR A 471 26.57 14.31 2.43
CA THR A 471 25.73 15.40 2.99
C THR A 471 24.27 15.12 2.69
N MET A 472 23.37 15.53 3.59
CA MET A 472 21.93 15.31 3.48
C MET A 472 21.16 16.63 3.55
N ALA A 473 20.19 16.78 2.66
CA ALA A 473 19.34 17.98 2.62
C ALA A 473 18.50 18.16 3.89
N THR A 474 18.00 17.07 4.48
CA THR A 474 17.27 17.09 5.76
C THR A 474 18.11 17.60 6.93
N ARG A 475 19.43 17.49 6.84
CA ARG A 475 20.40 18.01 7.82
C ARG A 475 20.87 19.43 7.49
N GLY A 476 20.35 20.02 6.41
CA GLY A 476 20.72 21.37 5.95
C GLY A 476 22.17 21.46 5.45
N GLN A 477 22.76 20.36 5.00
CA GLN A 477 24.13 20.27 4.55
C GLN A 477 24.29 20.57 3.06
N ASP A 478 23.26 20.23 2.27
CA ASP A 478 23.16 20.49 0.84
C ASP A 478 21.72 20.90 0.46
N PRO A 479 21.49 21.50 -0.70
CA PRO A 479 20.15 21.78 -1.20
C PRO A 479 19.37 20.49 -1.45
N TYR A 480 18.06 20.59 -1.32
CA TYR A 480 17.16 19.55 -1.83
C TYR A 480 17.25 19.44 -3.35
N THR A 481 17.00 18.27 -3.90
CA THR A 481 16.67 18.16 -5.32
C THR A 481 15.39 18.90 -5.60
N ASP A 482 14.36 18.54 -4.86
CA ASP A 482 13.03 19.12 -4.93
C ASP A 482 12.51 19.48 -3.52
N HIS A 483 11.93 20.65 -3.37
CA HIS A 483 11.27 21.08 -2.14
C HIS A 483 10.03 21.87 -2.54
N VAL A 484 8.88 21.30 -2.35
CA VAL A 484 7.60 21.80 -2.82
C VAL A 484 6.63 21.98 -1.67
N LYS A 485 5.94 23.15 -1.65
CA LYS A 485 4.80 23.41 -0.76
C LYS A 485 3.58 23.74 -1.58
N GLY A 486 2.44 23.25 -1.13
CA GLY A 486 1.22 23.53 -1.84
C GLY A 486 -0.02 22.95 -1.18
N HIS A 487 -1.10 23.05 -1.92
CA HIS A 487 -2.37 22.46 -1.53
C HIS A 487 -3.23 22.21 -2.77
N PHE A 488 -4.20 21.34 -2.63
CA PHE A 488 -5.27 21.20 -3.61
C PHE A 488 -6.61 21.01 -2.91
N THR A 489 -7.67 21.37 -3.64
CA THR A 489 -9.05 21.05 -3.28
C THR A 489 -9.69 20.29 -4.42
N ASP A 490 -10.27 19.14 -4.12
CA ASP A 490 -11.06 18.32 -5.04
C ASP A 490 -12.54 18.42 -4.64
N TYR A 491 -13.35 18.98 -5.53
CA TYR A 491 -14.81 19.02 -5.40
C TYR A 491 -15.42 17.96 -6.30
N GLY A 492 -15.94 16.91 -5.73
CA GLY A 492 -16.48 15.77 -6.44
C GLY A 492 -18.00 15.65 -6.38
N LEU A 493 -18.60 15.20 -7.46
CA LEU A 493 -20.00 14.80 -7.50
C LEU A 493 -20.12 13.44 -8.19
N ALA A 494 -20.56 12.44 -7.46
CA ALA A 494 -20.74 11.09 -7.96
C ALA A 494 -22.19 10.64 -7.93
N ALA A 495 -22.59 9.84 -8.90
CA ALA A 495 -23.86 9.13 -8.93
C ALA A 495 -23.63 7.65 -9.24
N MET A 496 -24.34 6.77 -8.52
CA MET A 496 -24.29 5.31 -8.71
C MET A 496 -25.67 4.75 -8.86
N LEU A 497 -25.76 3.69 -9.66
CA LEU A 497 -27.00 2.97 -9.95
C LEU A 497 -26.74 1.46 -9.83
N ASP A 498 -27.58 0.77 -9.08
CA ASP A 498 -27.61 -0.68 -8.96
C ASP A 498 -29.00 -1.19 -9.34
N MET A 499 -29.15 -1.86 -10.47
CA MET A 499 -30.43 -2.35 -10.98
C MET A 499 -30.44 -3.87 -11.07
N THR A 500 -31.43 -4.49 -10.51
CA THR A 500 -31.66 -5.93 -10.63
C THR A 500 -32.96 -6.18 -11.39
N PHE A 501 -32.85 -6.96 -12.47
CA PHE A 501 -33.96 -7.37 -13.32
C PHE A 501 -34.27 -8.85 -13.12
N PHE A 502 -35.52 -9.18 -12.91
CA PHE A 502 -36.04 -10.55 -12.77
C PHE A 502 -35.34 -11.36 -11.67
N GLY A 503 -34.73 -10.65 -10.70
CA GLY A 503 -33.95 -11.25 -9.62
C GLY A 503 -32.66 -11.94 -10.07
N LYS A 504 -32.23 -11.74 -11.33
CA LYS A 504 -31.07 -12.46 -11.92
C LYS A 504 -30.06 -11.59 -12.64
N LEU A 505 -30.53 -10.64 -13.44
CA LEU A 505 -29.64 -9.75 -14.17
C LEU A 505 -29.38 -8.50 -13.35
N ASN A 506 -28.12 -8.25 -13.04
CA ASN A 506 -27.73 -7.06 -12.29
C ASN A 506 -26.87 -6.14 -13.17
N LEU A 507 -27.27 -4.89 -13.25
CA LEU A 507 -26.53 -3.77 -13.85
C LEU A 507 -26.09 -2.84 -12.74
N LEU A 508 -24.78 -2.67 -12.58
CA LEU A 508 -24.18 -1.78 -11.60
C LEU A 508 -23.28 -0.77 -12.32
N GLY A 509 -23.53 0.51 -12.13
CA GLY A 509 -22.70 1.53 -12.78
C GLY A 509 -22.70 2.84 -12.02
N GLY A 510 -21.77 3.70 -12.38
CA GLY A 510 -21.68 5.02 -11.81
C GLY A 510 -20.71 5.91 -12.57
N ALA A 511 -20.85 7.19 -12.29
CA ALA A 511 -19.98 8.23 -12.83
C ALA A 511 -19.67 9.28 -11.77
N ARG A 512 -18.55 9.94 -11.92
CA ARG A 512 -18.11 11.02 -11.07
C ARG A 512 -17.42 12.11 -11.89
N TYR A 513 -17.71 13.34 -11.56
CA TYR A 513 -17.00 14.52 -12.03
C TYR A 513 -16.29 15.16 -10.86
N ASP A 514 -14.99 15.45 -11.03
CA ASP A 514 -14.16 16.16 -10.09
C ASP A 514 -13.69 17.48 -10.68
N TYR A 515 -13.73 18.53 -9.88
CA TYR A 515 -13.15 19.84 -10.16
C TYR A 515 -12.03 20.08 -9.17
N LEU A 516 -10.81 20.19 -9.68
CA LEU A 516 -9.58 20.30 -8.93
C LEU A 516 -9.07 21.75 -8.97
N ASP A 517 -8.81 22.34 -7.83
CA ASP A 517 -8.11 23.63 -7.66
C ASP A 517 -6.77 23.35 -6.97
N MET A 518 -5.67 23.60 -7.67
CA MET A 518 -4.34 23.18 -7.27
C MET A 518 -3.39 24.36 -7.25
N THR A 519 -2.54 24.41 -6.21
CA THR A 519 -1.46 25.40 -6.09
C THR A 519 -0.23 24.72 -5.51
N ALA A 520 0.92 24.91 -6.16
CA ALA A 520 2.20 24.45 -5.66
C ALA A 520 3.33 25.41 -6.00
N ALA A 521 4.35 25.45 -5.16
CA ALA A 521 5.53 26.29 -5.35
C ALA A 521 6.79 25.56 -4.90
N GLY A 522 7.79 25.54 -5.79
CA GLY A 522 9.15 25.11 -5.49
C GLY A 522 9.85 26.11 -4.60
N GLN A 523 10.55 25.64 -3.59
CA GLN A 523 11.22 26.47 -2.60
C GLN A 523 12.63 26.84 -3.08
N VAL A 524 13.20 27.88 -2.46
CA VAL A 524 14.50 28.45 -2.88
C VAL A 524 15.72 27.62 -2.45
N ASP A 525 15.54 26.67 -1.56
CA ASP A 525 16.56 25.75 -1.07
C ASP A 525 16.63 24.43 -1.85
N ALA A 526 15.96 24.36 -3.00
CA ALA A 526 15.98 23.23 -3.93
C ALA A 526 16.72 23.59 -5.24
N THR A 527 17.19 22.58 -5.96
CA THR A 527 17.84 22.75 -7.27
C THR A 527 16.84 22.61 -8.43
N SER A 528 15.80 21.82 -8.27
CA SER A 528 14.69 21.68 -9.22
C SER A 528 13.52 22.56 -8.81
N ASN A 529 12.75 23.05 -9.79
CA ASN A 529 11.56 23.89 -9.57
C ASN A 529 11.80 25.17 -8.72
N THR A 530 13.04 25.56 -8.49
CA THR A 530 13.40 26.71 -7.63
C THR A 530 12.68 27.96 -8.09
N GLY A 531 11.81 28.52 -7.22
CA GLY A 531 11.03 29.70 -7.50
C GLY A 531 9.92 29.51 -8.55
N VAL A 532 9.69 28.29 -9.03
CA VAL A 532 8.55 27.97 -9.90
C VAL A 532 7.29 27.91 -9.04
N SER A 533 6.25 28.64 -9.43
CA SER A 533 4.96 28.60 -8.78
C SER A 533 3.87 28.43 -9.82
N ALA A 534 2.96 27.51 -9.56
CA ALA A 534 1.83 27.26 -10.45
C ALA A 534 0.54 27.21 -9.63
N SER A 535 -0.52 27.79 -10.18
CA SER A 535 -1.87 27.69 -9.67
C SER A 535 -2.80 27.56 -10.87
N ASP A 536 -3.53 26.49 -10.94
CA ASP A 536 -4.47 26.22 -12.03
C ASP A 536 -5.57 25.26 -11.57
N THR A 537 -6.60 25.18 -12.37
CA THR A 537 -7.70 24.25 -12.17
C THR A 537 -7.69 23.16 -13.25
N ASP A 538 -8.13 21.98 -12.88
CA ASP A 538 -8.32 20.87 -13.80
C ASP A 538 -9.64 20.14 -13.50
N SER A 539 -10.05 19.24 -14.36
CA SER A 539 -11.24 18.43 -14.14
C SER A 539 -10.99 16.99 -14.54
N ALA A 540 -11.65 16.10 -13.83
CA ALA A 540 -11.54 14.68 -14.01
C ALA A 540 -12.92 14.05 -14.21
N PHE A 541 -13.02 13.03 -15.04
CA PHE A 541 -14.24 12.27 -15.22
C PHE A 541 -13.96 10.78 -15.15
N SER A 542 -14.51 10.15 -14.12
CA SER A 542 -14.41 8.71 -13.87
C SER A 542 -15.77 8.06 -14.05
N TYR A 543 -15.79 6.84 -14.59
CA TYR A 543 -17.02 6.04 -14.66
C TYR A 543 -16.73 4.55 -14.69
N SER A 544 -17.70 3.76 -14.23
CA SER A 544 -17.67 2.30 -14.31
C SER A 544 -19.02 1.76 -14.66
N ALA A 545 -19.04 0.63 -15.39
CA ALA A 545 -20.25 -0.10 -15.71
C ALA A 545 -19.95 -1.60 -15.61
N SER A 546 -20.83 -2.32 -14.94
CA SER A 546 -20.73 -3.75 -14.73
C SER A 546 -22.04 -4.44 -14.98
N LEU A 547 -21.98 -5.64 -15.55
CA LEU A 547 -23.13 -6.49 -15.77
C LEU A 547 -22.84 -7.87 -15.17
N SER A 548 -23.78 -8.43 -14.41
CA SER A 548 -23.69 -9.80 -13.91
C SER A 548 -25.03 -10.52 -14.02
N TYR A 549 -24.97 -11.85 -14.09
CA TYR A 549 -26.16 -12.67 -14.26
C TYR A 549 -26.10 -13.92 -13.37
N ASP A 550 -27.19 -14.19 -12.64
CA ASP A 550 -27.33 -15.37 -11.79
C ASP A 550 -27.77 -16.57 -12.61
N LEU A 551 -26.81 -17.48 -12.81
CA LEU A 551 -27.02 -18.76 -13.43
C LEU A 551 -27.45 -19.83 -12.41
N PRO A 552 -28.05 -20.95 -12.85
CA PRO A 552 -28.25 -22.11 -11.99
C PRO A 552 -26.95 -22.59 -11.32
N TYR A 553 -27.12 -23.27 -10.19
CA TYR A 553 -26.01 -23.84 -9.38
C TYR A 553 -25.08 -22.81 -8.75
N GLY A 554 -25.53 -21.57 -8.55
CA GLY A 554 -24.77 -20.52 -7.86
C GLY A 554 -23.64 -19.88 -8.67
N PHE A 555 -23.63 -20.05 -10.00
CA PHE A 555 -22.64 -19.39 -10.86
C PHE A 555 -23.11 -17.97 -11.20
N ARG A 556 -22.18 -17.00 -11.11
CA ARG A 556 -22.42 -15.61 -11.45
C ARG A 556 -21.29 -15.07 -12.36
N PRO A 557 -21.43 -15.18 -13.69
CA PRO A 557 -20.57 -14.47 -14.62
C PRO A 557 -20.78 -12.97 -14.53
N TYR A 558 -19.70 -12.21 -14.77
CA TYR A 558 -19.74 -10.76 -14.82
C TYR A 558 -18.75 -10.18 -15.82
N VAL A 559 -19.02 -8.96 -16.26
CA VAL A 559 -18.12 -8.12 -17.03
C VAL A 559 -18.11 -6.72 -16.43
N THR A 560 -16.95 -6.07 -16.46
CA THR A 560 -16.77 -4.71 -15.94
C THR A 560 -15.87 -3.91 -16.88
N TYR A 561 -16.27 -2.67 -17.12
CA TYR A 561 -15.44 -1.65 -17.73
C TYR A 561 -15.37 -0.44 -16.82
N ALA A 562 -14.16 0.11 -16.65
CA ALA A 562 -13.97 1.35 -15.89
C ALA A 562 -12.96 2.27 -16.60
N LYS A 563 -13.26 3.56 -16.61
CA LYS A 563 -12.32 4.65 -16.85
C LYS A 563 -12.14 5.39 -15.53
N GLN A 564 -10.92 5.53 -15.09
CA GLN A 564 -10.57 6.13 -13.81
C GLN A 564 -9.59 7.27 -13.99
N ALA A 565 -9.93 8.42 -13.45
CA ALA A 565 -8.99 9.51 -13.27
C ALA A 565 -8.12 9.25 -12.04
N THR A 566 -6.85 9.61 -12.15
CA THR A 566 -5.88 9.51 -11.08
C THR A 566 -5.16 10.85 -10.95
N LEU A 567 -5.09 11.38 -9.73
CA LEU A 567 -4.26 12.54 -9.42
C LEU A 567 -2.81 12.08 -9.24
N ILE A 568 -1.89 12.71 -9.96
CA ILE A 568 -0.45 12.41 -9.89
C ILE A 568 0.14 13.14 -8.70
N ILE A 569 0.41 12.39 -7.66
CA ILE A 569 0.99 12.87 -6.40
C ILE A 569 2.23 12.07 -6.06
N GLY A 570 3.25 12.74 -5.52
CA GLY A 570 4.47 12.11 -5.03
C GLY A 570 4.29 11.41 -3.67
N GLN A 571 5.37 10.81 -3.19
CA GLN A 571 5.33 9.98 -1.98
C GLN A 571 5.11 10.76 -0.67
N GLY A 572 5.31 12.07 -0.68
CA GLY A 572 4.93 12.98 0.40
C GLY A 572 3.53 13.58 0.24
N GLY A 573 2.78 13.13 -0.78
CA GLY A 573 1.45 13.66 -1.10
C GLY A 573 1.47 14.99 -1.88
N GLN A 574 2.64 15.41 -2.37
CA GLN A 574 2.84 16.65 -3.12
C GLN A 574 2.38 16.54 -4.57
N ILE A 575 2.04 17.68 -5.17
CA ILE A 575 1.89 17.84 -6.62
C ILE A 575 3.03 18.75 -7.08
N ASP A 576 3.77 18.33 -8.09
CA ASP A 576 4.82 19.14 -8.69
C ASP A 576 4.23 20.36 -9.41
N PRO A 577 4.79 21.57 -9.20
CA PRO A 577 4.30 22.77 -9.87
C PRO A 577 4.40 22.69 -11.40
N SER A 578 5.34 21.90 -11.96
CA SER A 578 5.43 21.69 -13.41
C SER A 578 4.27 20.85 -13.95
N ASN A 579 3.76 19.89 -13.16
CA ASN A 579 2.57 19.12 -13.52
C ASN A 579 1.31 19.96 -13.53
N ILE A 580 1.19 20.94 -12.61
CA ILE A 580 0.09 21.90 -12.62
C ILE A 580 0.18 22.80 -13.88
N ALA A 581 1.35 23.40 -14.11
CA ALA A 581 1.59 24.28 -15.25
C ALA A 581 1.43 23.55 -16.60
N GLY A 582 1.86 22.28 -16.66
CA GLY A 582 1.76 21.44 -17.86
C GLY A 582 0.42 20.77 -18.06
N LYS A 583 -0.55 20.90 -17.13
CA LYS A 583 -1.84 20.18 -17.13
C LYS A 583 -1.69 18.67 -17.22
N THR A 584 -0.71 18.15 -16.49
CA THR A 584 -0.40 16.72 -16.39
C THR A 584 -0.63 16.16 -14.98
N ALA A 585 -1.22 16.97 -14.08
CA ALA A 585 -1.52 16.55 -12.71
C ALA A 585 -2.62 15.49 -12.62
N VAL A 586 -3.41 15.31 -13.70
CA VAL A 586 -4.47 14.30 -13.79
C VAL A 586 -4.19 13.38 -14.97
N ALA A 587 -4.27 12.07 -14.73
CA ALA A 587 -4.09 11.05 -15.75
C ALA A 587 -5.29 10.10 -15.80
N ASP A 588 -5.56 9.57 -16.99
CA ASP A 588 -6.64 8.61 -17.22
C ASP A 588 -6.10 7.18 -17.27
N SER A 589 -6.83 6.27 -16.66
CA SER A 589 -6.57 4.83 -16.69
C SER A 589 -7.82 4.06 -17.08
N LYS A 590 -7.67 2.84 -17.60
CA LYS A 590 -8.79 2.01 -18.08
C LYS A 590 -8.67 0.59 -17.56
N LEU A 591 -9.79 -0.02 -17.19
CA LEU A 591 -9.90 -1.43 -16.83
C LEU A 591 -10.96 -2.12 -17.69
N LYS A 592 -10.63 -3.32 -18.16
CA LYS A 592 -11.56 -4.33 -18.65
C LYS A 592 -11.40 -5.58 -17.81
N GLU A 593 -12.49 -6.09 -17.28
CA GLU A 593 -12.48 -7.30 -16.45
C GLU A 593 -13.66 -8.18 -16.83
N ALA A 594 -13.45 -9.47 -16.90
CA ALA A 594 -14.50 -10.47 -17.08
C ALA A 594 -14.22 -11.67 -16.20
N GLY A 595 -15.21 -12.14 -15.47
CA GLY A 595 -15.01 -13.25 -14.55
C GLY A 595 -16.28 -14.04 -14.28
N ILE A 596 -16.11 -15.08 -13.52
CA ILE A 596 -17.19 -15.90 -13.00
C ILE A 596 -16.91 -16.23 -11.53
N LYS A 597 -17.93 -16.08 -10.70
CA LYS A 597 -17.89 -16.45 -9.30
C LYS A 597 -18.93 -17.51 -9.01
N THR A 598 -18.70 -18.29 -7.97
CA THR A 598 -19.66 -19.30 -7.55
C THR A 598 -19.59 -19.55 -6.05
N THR A 599 -20.72 -19.91 -5.48
CA THR A 599 -20.82 -20.49 -4.15
C THR A 599 -21.56 -21.81 -4.26
N MET A 600 -20.95 -22.88 -3.83
CA MET A 600 -21.46 -24.25 -3.94
C MET A 600 -21.38 -24.99 -2.61
N LEU A 601 -21.91 -26.22 -2.58
CA LEU A 601 -21.85 -27.11 -1.42
C LEU A 601 -22.44 -26.44 -0.16
N GLU A 602 -23.63 -25.86 -0.30
CA GLU A 602 -24.34 -25.19 0.82
C GLU A 602 -23.49 -24.04 1.40
N GLY A 603 -22.83 -23.27 0.56
CA GLY A 603 -21.98 -22.15 0.94
C GLY A 603 -20.57 -22.51 1.39
N ARG A 604 -20.21 -23.80 1.50
CA ARG A 604 -18.89 -24.24 1.95
C ARG A 604 -17.75 -24.05 0.95
N LEU A 605 -18.07 -23.85 -0.32
CA LEU A 605 -17.08 -23.57 -1.36
C LEU A 605 -17.42 -22.24 -2.04
N PHE A 606 -16.50 -21.30 -1.97
CA PHE A 606 -16.46 -20.13 -2.82
C PHE A 606 -15.32 -20.27 -3.82
N ALA A 607 -15.56 -19.93 -5.07
CA ALA A 607 -14.53 -19.84 -6.08
C ALA A 607 -14.79 -18.66 -7.02
N ALA A 608 -13.71 -18.05 -7.47
CA ALA A 608 -13.73 -16.96 -8.44
C ALA A 608 -12.57 -17.13 -9.43
N VAL A 609 -12.83 -16.86 -10.70
CA VAL A 609 -11.82 -16.73 -11.73
C VAL A 609 -12.15 -15.52 -12.57
N ASP A 610 -11.12 -14.76 -12.90
CA ASP A 610 -11.27 -13.61 -13.76
C ASP A 610 -10.07 -13.40 -14.66
N TRP A 611 -10.33 -12.70 -15.76
CA TRP A 611 -9.37 -12.11 -16.65
C TRP A 611 -9.48 -10.60 -16.55
N PHE A 612 -8.33 -9.94 -16.58
CA PHE A 612 -8.29 -8.47 -16.60
C PHE A 612 -7.30 -7.95 -17.65
N SER A 613 -7.55 -6.75 -18.10
CA SER A 613 -6.62 -5.91 -18.88
C SER A 613 -6.80 -4.47 -18.43
N GLN A 614 -5.71 -3.87 -17.96
CA GLN A 614 -5.71 -2.48 -17.51
C GLN A 614 -4.57 -1.70 -18.16
N GLU A 615 -4.87 -0.45 -18.53
CA GLU A 615 -3.92 0.52 -19.06
C GLU A 615 -3.83 1.67 -18.08
N ARG A 616 -2.63 2.11 -17.78
CA ARG A 616 -2.38 3.24 -16.89
C ARG A 616 -1.21 4.08 -17.38
N VAL A 617 -1.21 5.35 -17.01
CA VAL A 617 0.01 6.12 -16.96
C VAL A 617 0.79 5.64 -15.74
N ASP A 618 1.99 5.15 -15.96
CA ASP A 618 2.90 4.77 -14.89
C ASP A 618 3.61 6.04 -14.44
N TYR A 619 3.42 6.37 -13.19
CA TYR A 619 4.17 7.43 -12.53
C TYR A 619 4.72 6.84 -11.25
N ASN A 620 5.89 7.24 -11.00
CA ASN A 620 6.58 6.95 -9.81
C ASN A 620 6.39 8.12 -8.83
N SER A 621 6.65 7.86 -7.59
CA SER A 621 6.57 8.83 -6.52
C SER A 621 7.56 10.00 -6.66
N GLN A 622 8.46 9.93 -7.63
CA GLN A 622 9.49 10.93 -7.89
C GLN A 622 9.37 11.36 -9.36
N ASP A 623 9.08 12.61 -9.57
CA ASP A 623 8.72 13.19 -10.86
C ASP A 623 9.73 13.00 -12.01
N VAL A 624 10.96 12.68 -11.68
CA VAL A 624 12.05 12.58 -12.65
C VAL A 624 11.90 11.36 -13.55
N VAL A 625 11.13 10.36 -13.14
CA VAL A 625 11.40 9.02 -13.61
C VAL A 625 10.32 8.42 -14.47
N THR A 626 9.37 8.85 -14.90
CA THR A 626 8.57 8.10 -15.88
C THR A 626 7.06 8.23 -15.78
N ASN A 627 6.54 9.05 -16.61
CA ASN A 627 5.17 8.96 -17.10
C ASN A 627 5.09 7.93 -18.24
N ASN A 628 5.40 6.68 -17.96
CA ASN A 628 5.24 5.62 -18.95
C ASN A 628 3.84 5.06 -18.88
N THR A 629 3.20 4.88 -20.01
CA THR A 629 1.97 4.12 -20.08
C THR A 629 2.31 2.64 -20.01
N THR A 630 1.65 1.91 -19.14
CA THR A 630 1.80 0.47 -19.03
C THR A 630 0.48 -0.23 -19.24
N LYS A 631 0.56 -1.45 -19.77
CA LYS A 631 -0.55 -2.39 -19.85
C LYS A 631 -0.28 -3.57 -18.94
N ALA A 632 -1.17 -3.82 -18.01
CA ALA A 632 -1.16 -5.06 -17.22
C ALA A 632 -2.32 -5.95 -17.68
N GLU A 633 -2.05 -7.24 -17.87
CA GLU A 633 -3.07 -8.23 -18.21
C GLU A 633 -2.77 -9.55 -17.55
N GLY A 634 -3.80 -10.33 -17.28
CA GLY A 634 -3.62 -11.63 -16.64
C GLY A 634 -4.90 -12.31 -16.23
N TYR A 635 -4.70 -13.37 -15.47
CA TYR A 635 -5.77 -14.20 -14.91
C TYR A 635 -5.57 -14.32 -13.40
N GLU A 636 -6.68 -14.33 -12.69
CA GLU A 636 -6.70 -14.54 -11.25
C GLU A 636 -7.66 -15.66 -10.91
N PHE A 637 -7.29 -16.46 -9.91
CA PHE A 637 -8.16 -17.48 -9.35
C PHE A 637 -8.09 -17.42 -7.83
N GLU A 638 -9.25 -17.51 -7.18
CA GLU A 638 -9.39 -17.59 -5.74
C GLU A 638 -10.35 -18.73 -5.40
N ALA A 639 -9.99 -19.53 -4.41
CA ALA A 639 -10.87 -20.55 -3.85
C ALA A 639 -10.80 -20.54 -2.32
N ARG A 640 -11.94 -20.73 -1.66
CA ARG A 640 -12.08 -20.91 -0.22
C ARG A 640 -13.01 -22.08 0.02
N PHE A 641 -12.53 -23.06 0.74
CA PHE A 641 -13.27 -24.32 0.90
C PHE A 641 -13.24 -24.81 2.36
N VAL A 642 -14.37 -24.83 2.99
CA VAL A 642 -14.61 -25.54 4.24
C VAL A 642 -14.87 -27.00 3.89
N VAL A 643 -13.80 -27.78 3.77
CA VAL A 643 -13.85 -29.21 3.35
C VAL A 643 -14.64 -30.00 4.37
N SER A 644 -14.37 -29.76 5.64
CA SER A 644 -15.05 -30.35 6.79
C SER A 644 -14.95 -29.41 8.00
N PRO A 645 -15.64 -29.67 9.11
CA PRO A 645 -15.46 -28.89 10.34
C PRO A 645 -14.04 -28.86 10.87
N LEU A 646 -13.17 -29.75 10.37
CA LEU A 646 -11.77 -29.86 10.80
C LEU A 646 -10.78 -29.32 9.78
N LEU A 647 -11.17 -29.13 8.52
CA LEU A 647 -10.25 -28.74 7.46
C LEU A 647 -10.84 -27.62 6.61
N THR A 648 -10.14 -26.50 6.59
CA THR A 648 -10.39 -25.39 5.68
C THR A 648 -9.18 -25.19 4.76
N VAL A 649 -9.43 -24.95 3.49
CA VAL A 649 -8.39 -24.73 2.48
C VAL A 649 -8.68 -23.41 1.78
N THR A 650 -7.66 -22.58 1.61
CA THR A 650 -7.72 -21.40 0.72
C THR A 650 -6.64 -21.53 -0.35
N GLY A 651 -6.94 -21.06 -1.55
CA GLY A 651 -6.00 -21.05 -2.66
C GLY A 651 -6.12 -19.77 -3.47
N ALA A 652 -4.98 -19.26 -3.93
CA ALA A 652 -4.87 -18.12 -4.81
C ALA A 652 -3.88 -18.42 -5.93
N TYR A 653 -4.22 -18.02 -7.14
CA TYR A 653 -3.33 -18.06 -8.30
C TYR A 653 -3.40 -16.75 -9.05
N THR A 654 -2.24 -16.27 -9.43
CA THR A 654 -2.08 -15.06 -10.24
C THR A 654 -1.22 -15.39 -11.46
N ASN A 655 -1.71 -15.05 -12.64
CA ASN A 655 -0.88 -14.89 -13.83
C ASN A 655 -0.89 -13.42 -14.20
N LEU A 656 0.26 -12.77 -14.23
CA LEU A 656 0.39 -11.32 -14.42
C LEU A 656 1.49 -10.99 -15.42
N LYS A 657 1.15 -10.21 -16.44
CA LYS A 657 2.09 -9.67 -17.40
C LYS A 657 1.92 -8.16 -17.48
N ILE A 658 3.02 -7.43 -17.33
CA ILE A 658 3.05 -5.98 -17.47
C ILE A 658 3.98 -5.62 -18.61
N PHE A 659 3.47 -4.80 -19.52
CA PHE A 659 4.18 -4.35 -20.70
C PHE A 659 4.26 -2.83 -20.72
N ASN A 660 5.38 -2.30 -21.15
CA ASN A 660 5.52 -0.89 -21.47
C ASN A 660 4.77 -0.59 -22.78
N LEU A 661 3.94 0.46 -22.80
CA LEU A 661 3.21 0.90 -23.98
C LEU A 661 3.83 2.14 -24.63
N THR A 662 4.79 2.76 -23.99
CA THR A 662 5.37 3.97 -24.55
C THR A 662 6.81 3.77 -24.97
N ALA A 663 6.97 3.31 -26.17
CA ALA A 663 8.03 3.88 -27.02
C ALA A 663 7.82 5.40 -27.29
N ALA A 664 6.77 6.01 -26.74
CA ALA A 664 6.34 7.38 -27.05
C ALA A 664 7.35 8.46 -26.69
N LYS A 665 8.37 8.15 -25.92
CA LYS A 665 9.50 9.04 -25.65
C LYS A 665 10.81 8.43 -26.16
N ASN A 666 10.84 7.99 -27.40
CA ASN A 666 12.02 7.45 -28.07
C ASN A 666 12.58 6.12 -27.52
N GLY A 667 11.75 5.35 -26.82
CA GLY A 667 12.19 4.06 -26.27
C GLY A 667 13.27 4.17 -25.18
N THR A 668 13.45 5.32 -24.56
CA THR A 668 14.42 5.52 -23.49
C THR A 668 13.76 5.83 -22.18
N GLN A 669 14.34 5.35 -21.12
CA GLN A 669 13.93 5.63 -19.75
C GLN A 669 15.16 5.90 -18.88
N PHE A 670 15.01 6.78 -17.90
CA PHE A 670 15.98 6.92 -16.83
C PHE A 670 15.95 5.67 -15.92
N SER A 671 17.11 5.20 -15.53
CA SER A 671 17.31 4.15 -14.54
C SER A 671 18.71 4.29 -13.95
N PHE A 672 18.90 3.85 -12.74
CA PHE A 672 20.26 3.72 -12.22
C PHE A 672 20.92 2.45 -12.78
N ALA A 673 22.15 2.58 -13.22
CA ALA A 673 22.96 1.47 -13.69
C ALA A 673 23.93 1.01 -12.59
N GLY A 674 23.99 -0.28 -12.40
CA GLY A 674 24.90 -0.96 -11.49
C GLY A 674 26.02 -1.71 -12.23
N ALA A 675 26.84 -2.42 -11.48
CA ALA A 675 28.00 -3.14 -11.99
C ALA A 675 27.70 -4.16 -13.11
N SER A 676 26.54 -4.80 -13.05
CA SER A 676 26.13 -5.81 -14.03
C SER A 676 25.52 -5.23 -15.31
N ASP A 677 25.19 -3.95 -15.34
CA ASP A 677 24.52 -3.34 -16.49
C ASP A 677 25.46 -3.04 -17.66
N LEU A 678 26.74 -3.23 -17.46
CA LEU A 678 27.81 -2.99 -18.45
C LEU A 678 28.43 -4.32 -18.94
N PRO A 679 27.73 -5.09 -19.81
CA PRO A 679 28.23 -6.37 -20.27
C PRO A 679 29.62 -6.26 -20.91
N GLY A 680 30.53 -7.20 -20.60
CA GLY A 680 31.89 -7.26 -21.07
C GLY A 680 32.84 -6.28 -20.39
N VAL A 681 32.36 -5.53 -19.39
CA VAL A 681 33.19 -4.69 -18.52
C VAL A 681 33.41 -5.39 -17.20
N ASN A 682 34.63 -5.32 -16.66
CA ASN A 682 34.88 -5.85 -15.31
C ASN A 682 34.05 -5.06 -14.28
N PRO A 683 33.19 -5.71 -13.51
CA PRO A 683 32.33 -5.02 -12.53
C PRO A 683 33.13 -4.22 -11.48
N ALA A 684 34.35 -4.60 -11.15
CA ALA A 684 35.23 -3.87 -10.23
C ALA A 684 35.71 -2.49 -10.78
N LEU A 685 35.52 -2.23 -12.06
CA LEU A 685 35.79 -0.91 -12.66
C LEU A 685 34.65 0.08 -12.38
N LEU A 686 33.51 -0.37 -11.91
CA LEU A 686 32.43 0.47 -11.39
C LEU A 686 32.46 0.40 -9.85
N PHE A 687 32.62 1.52 -9.18
CA PHE A 687 32.91 1.63 -7.74
C PHE A 687 31.95 0.92 -6.79
N GLY A 688 31.00 0.16 -7.32
CA GLY A 688 30.06 -0.58 -6.53
C GLY A 688 28.75 0.16 -6.16
N GLY A 689 28.72 1.48 -6.35
CA GLY A 689 27.50 2.26 -6.29
C GLY A 689 26.69 2.18 -7.58
N VAL A 690 25.82 3.13 -7.80
CA VAL A 690 25.03 3.28 -9.03
C VAL A 690 25.29 4.64 -9.65
N VAL A 691 25.02 4.73 -10.93
CA VAL A 691 25.13 5.98 -11.69
C VAL A 691 23.86 6.22 -12.47
N PRO A 692 23.42 7.48 -12.62
CA PRO A 692 22.33 7.83 -13.52
C PRO A 692 22.61 7.31 -14.93
N SER A 693 21.62 6.71 -15.53
CA SER A 693 21.76 6.04 -16.83
C SER A 693 20.49 6.19 -17.67
N ILE A 694 20.63 5.94 -18.95
CA ILE A 694 19.51 5.84 -19.89
C ILE A 694 19.43 4.40 -20.39
N VAL A 695 18.32 3.76 -20.18
CA VAL A 695 18.03 2.43 -20.70
C VAL A 695 17.04 2.48 -21.83
N LEU A 696 17.22 1.63 -22.84
CA LEU A 696 16.23 1.43 -23.90
C LEU A 696 15.11 0.54 -23.40
N ILE A 697 13.89 1.02 -23.56
CA ILE A 697 12.68 0.27 -23.30
C ILE A 697 11.92 0.14 -24.61
N ASN A 698 11.82 -1.08 -25.11
CA ASN A 698 11.04 -1.35 -26.29
C ASN A 698 9.55 -1.37 -25.95
N ASP A 699 8.73 -0.80 -26.86
CA ASP A 699 7.27 -0.94 -26.78
C ASP A 699 6.88 -2.42 -26.73
N GLY A 700 5.93 -2.75 -25.87
CA GLY A 700 5.56 -4.13 -25.59
C GLY A 700 6.60 -4.95 -24.80
N ALA A 701 7.72 -4.37 -24.37
CA ALA A 701 8.66 -5.06 -23.51
C ALA A 701 8.06 -5.31 -22.12
N ARG A 702 8.24 -6.53 -21.63
CA ARG A 702 7.79 -6.92 -20.28
C ARG A 702 8.61 -6.19 -19.21
N LYS A 703 7.93 -5.64 -18.21
CA LYS A 703 8.58 -5.01 -17.05
C LYS A 703 9.36 -6.05 -16.23
N ALA A 704 10.47 -5.62 -15.67
CA ALA A 704 11.27 -6.41 -14.74
C ALA A 704 10.66 -6.44 -13.33
N GLY A 705 11.15 -7.31 -12.48
CA GLY A 705 10.85 -7.36 -11.05
C GLY A 705 9.49 -7.97 -10.69
N ILE A 706 8.64 -8.28 -11.67
CA ILE A 706 7.30 -8.79 -11.43
C ILE A 706 7.19 -10.23 -11.93
N PRO A 707 6.85 -11.19 -11.04
CA PRO A 707 6.69 -12.59 -11.40
C PRO A 707 5.49 -12.79 -12.34
N GLU A 708 5.61 -13.77 -13.24
CA GLU A 708 4.49 -14.12 -14.12
C GLU A 708 3.43 -14.94 -13.40
N ASN A 709 3.87 -15.90 -12.59
CA ASN A 709 2.97 -16.77 -11.85
C ASN A 709 3.28 -16.72 -10.36
N ILE A 710 2.21 -16.63 -9.58
CA ILE A 710 2.22 -16.77 -8.13
C ILE A 710 1.14 -17.76 -7.75
N VAL A 711 1.49 -18.76 -6.96
CA VAL A 711 0.55 -19.76 -6.43
C VAL A 711 0.65 -19.78 -4.92
N SER A 712 -0.46 -19.66 -4.24
CA SER A 712 -0.53 -19.77 -2.78
C SER A 712 -1.64 -20.70 -2.34
N MET A 713 -1.37 -21.52 -1.33
CA MET A 713 -2.34 -22.41 -0.70
C MET A 713 -2.15 -22.38 0.82
N ASN A 714 -3.25 -22.35 1.56
CA ASN A 714 -3.24 -22.46 3.01
C ASN A 714 -4.18 -23.58 3.44
N PHE A 715 -3.69 -24.41 4.33
CA PHE A 715 -4.41 -25.54 4.95
C PHE A 715 -4.52 -25.24 6.45
N MET A 716 -5.73 -25.19 6.95
CA MET A 716 -6.04 -24.95 8.36
C MET A 716 -6.77 -26.18 8.90
N PHE A 717 -6.12 -26.89 9.81
CA PHE A 717 -6.63 -28.15 10.36
C PHE A 717 -6.87 -28.05 11.86
N GLY A 718 -8.08 -28.43 12.32
CA GLY A 718 -8.48 -28.50 13.71
C GLY A 718 -8.37 -29.93 14.25
N PHE A 719 -7.81 -30.10 15.44
CA PHE A 719 -7.61 -31.41 16.10
C PHE A 719 -8.65 -31.68 17.19
N ASP A 720 -9.75 -30.92 17.22
CA ASP A 720 -10.75 -31.01 18.32
C ASP A 720 -11.23 -32.41 18.71
N PRO A 721 -11.38 -33.40 17.81
CA PRO A 721 -11.75 -34.76 18.18
C PRO A 721 -10.69 -35.48 19.02
N TRP A 722 -9.42 -35.05 18.91
CA TRP A 722 -8.30 -35.69 19.61
C TRP A 722 -7.74 -34.81 20.72
N VAL A 723 -7.57 -33.53 20.44
CA VAL A 723 -7.07 -32.52 21.40
C VAL A 723 -7.90 -31.24 21.21
N LYS A 724 -8.85 -31.04 22.11
CA LYS A 724 -9.75 -29.89 22.05
C LYS A 724 -8.97 -28.58 22.09
N GLY A 725 -9.27 -27.69 21.14
CA GLY A 725 -8.63 -26.38 21.00
C GLY A 725 -7.27 -26.38 20.31
N LEU A 726 -6.77 -27.52 19.83
CA LEU A 726 -5.55 -27.57 19.03
C LEU A 726 -5.87 -27.39 17.55
N SER A 727 -5.12 -26.54 16.86
CA SER A 727 -5.19 -26.35 15.42
C SER A 727 -3.80 -26.14 14.81
N SER A 728 -3.67 -26.44 13.53
CA SER A 728 -2.46 -26.17 12.76
C SER A 728 -2.78 -25.42 11.47
N THR A 729 -1.81 -24.65 11.00
CA THR A 729 -1.86 -23.96 9.71
C THR A 729 -0.59 -24.29 8.92
N ILE A 730 -0.74 -24.62 7.65
CA ILE A 730 0.38 -24.79 6.71
C ILE A 730 0.08 -23.87 5.52
N GLY A 731 1.00 -22.95 5.23
CA GLY A 731 0.98 -22.09 4.08
C GLY A 731 2.07 -22.45 3.08
N LEU A 732 1.72 -22.51 1.80
CA LEU A 732 2.61 -22.74 0.68
C LEU A 732 2.50 -21.56 -0.26
N SER A 733 3.63 -20.98 -0.70
CA SER A 733 3.64 -19.91 -1.69
C SER A 733 4.78 -20.13 -2.66
N HIS A 734 4.48 -20.23 -3.96
CA HIS A 734 5.45 -20.30 -5.04
C HIS A 734 5.41 -19.02 -5.87
N VAL A 735 6.60 -18.48 -6.18
CA VAL A 735 6.79 -17.28 -6.96
C VAL A 735 7.80 -17.57 -8.07
N ASP A 736 7.46 -17.25 -9.31
CA ASP A 736 8.34 -17.40 -10.46
C ASP A 736 9.60 -16.53 -10.36
N SER A 737 10.64 -16.94 -11.10
CA SER A 737 11.86 -16.13 -11.26
C SER A 737 11.56 -14.82 -11.99
N VAL A 738 12.33 -13.77 -11.64
CA VAL A 738 12.21 -12.45 -12.25
C VAL A 738 13.58 -11.91 -12.66
N TRP A 739 13.60 -11.00 -13.62
CA TRP A 739 14.76 -10.15 -13.84
C TRP A 739 14.76 -9.03 -12.80
N SER A 740 15.91 -8.72 -12.21
CA SER A 740 15.99 -7.71 -11.14
C SER A 740 15.66 -6.30 -11.64
N GLY A 741 16.07 -5.97 -12.86
CA GLY A 741 15.84 -4.65 -13.45
C GLY A 741 15.80 -4.66 -14.99
N PHE A 742 15.73 -3.48 -15.58
CA PHE A 742 15.54 -3.28 -17.03
C PHE A 742 16.64 -3.88 -17.91
N SER A 743 17.88 -3.86 -17.47
CA SER A 743 18.99 -4.42 -18.24
C SER A 743 18.89 -5.93 -18.46
N LYS A 744 18.11 -6.62 -17.60
CA LYS A 744 17.93 -8.08 -17.62
C LYS A 744 19.27 -8.84 -17.57
N GLN A 745 20.23 -8.33 -16.80
CA GLN A 745 21.54 -8.96 -16.62
C GLN A 745 21.56 -9.88 -15.41
N VAL A 746 20.77 -9.59 -14.37
CA VAL A 746 20.70 -10.39 -13.15
C VAL A 746 19.31 -10.99 -13.01
N LYS A 747 19.26 -12.31 -12.89
CA LYS A 747 18.03 -13.08 -12.71
C LYS A 747 17.91 -13.53 -11.25
N LEU A 748 16.82 -13.14 -10.62
CA LEU A 748 16.46 -13.64 -9.29
C LEU A 748 15.72 -14.97 -9.43
N PRO A 749 16.11 -16.01 -8.68
CA PRO A 749 15.53 -17.34 -8.80
C PRO A 749 14.05 -17.38 -8.40
N SER A 750 13.31 -18.36 -8.90
CA SER A 750 12.02 -18.72 -8.33
C SER A 750 12.21 -19.31 -6.94
N TYR A 751 11.19 -19.19 -6.10
CA TYR A 751 11.24 -19.73 -4.76
C TYR A 751 9.90 -20.31 -4.30
N THR A 752 9.97 -21.21 -3.32
CA THR A 752 8.81 -21.80 -2.67
C THR A 752 8.93 -21.66 -1.16
N LEU A 753 8.07 -20.89 -0.56
CA LEU A 753 8.02 -20.72 0.89
C LEU A 753 7.02 -21.69 1.49
N VAL A 754 7.45 -22.37 2.56
CA VAL A 754 6.61 -23.20 3.42
C VAL A 754 6.56 -22.54 4.78
N ASN A 755 5.35 -22.20 5.24
CA ASN A 755 5.11 -21.65 6.57
C ASN A 755 4.27 -22.63 7.37
N ALA A 756 4.52 -22.75 8.66
CA ALA A 756 3.77 -23.66 9.54
C ALA A 756 3.43 -22.97 10.87
N GLY A 757 2.26 -23.25 11.38
CA GLY A 757 1.79 -22.74 12.67
C GLY A 757 1.07 -23.82 13.47
N LEU A 758 1.19 -23.77 14.79
CA LEU A 758 0.48 -24.60 15.75
C LEU A 758 -0.10 -23.72 16.84
N ARG A 759 -1.44 -23.78 17.01
CA ARG A 759 -2.17 -22.98 17.98
C ARG A 759 -2.94 -23.87 18.93
N TYR A 760 -2.84 -23.58 20.23
CA TYR A 760 -3.60 -24.23 21.28
C TYR A 760 -4.41 -23.22 22.08
N GLU A 761 -5.72 -23.42 22.12
CA GLU A 761 -6.67 -22.56 22.85
C GLU A 761 -7.33 -23.36 23.98
N LYS A 762 -7.29 -22.81 25.21
CA LYS A 762 -7.95 -23.41 26.35
C LYS A 762 -8.52 -22.35 27.28
N GLY A 763 -9.86 -22.27 27.35
CA GLY A 763 -10.53 -21.22 28.10
C GLY A 763 -10.17 -19.83 27.57
N GLN A 764 -9.65 -18.98 28.42
CA GLN A 764 -9.26 -17.62 28.10
C GLN A 764 -7.84 -17.51 27.51
N TRP A 765 -7.07 -18.61 27.44
CA TRP A 765 -5.69 -18.61 26.99
C TRP A 765 -5.54 -19.20 25.59
N ALA A 766 -4.70 -18.56 24.78
CA ALA A 766 -4.23 -19.13 23.54
C ALA A 766 -2.72 -18.98 23.43
N ILE A 767 -2.05 -20.02 22.93
CA ILE A 767 -0.61 -20.03 22.61
C ILE A 767 -0.49 -20.39 21.13
N ASN A 768 0.30 -19.63 20.39
CA ASN A 768 0.49 -19.82 18.96
C ASN A 768 1.99 -19.81 18.64
N GLY A 769 2.52 -20.93 18.17
CA GLY A 769 3.88 -21.05 17.67
C GLY A 769 3.86 -21.07 16.14
N GLN A 770 4.70 -20.28 15.49
CA GLN A 770 4.78 -20.16 14.05
C GLN A 770 6.23 -20.24 13.57
N VAL A 771 6.40 -20.87 12.40
CA VAL A 771 7.67 -20.88 11.67
C VAL A 771 7.41 -20.35 10.27
N LYS A 772 8.06 -19.27 9.91
CA LYS A 772 8.10 -18.75 8.54
C LYS A 772 9.32 -19.31 7.82
N ASN A 773 9.18 -19.56 6.53
CA ASN A 773 10.24 -20.12 5.68
C ASN A 773 10.84 -21.40 6.31
N LEU A 774 10.00 -22.40 6.58
CA LEU A 774 10.37 -23.64 7.27
C LEU A 774 11.53 -24.38 6.59
N THR A 775 11.60 -24.33 5.27
CA THR A 775 12.63 -24.95 4.43
C THR A 775 13.95 -24.18 4.41
N ASP A 776 13.98 -22.97 4.97
CA ASP A 776 15.13 -22.07 4.93
C ASP A 776 15.54 -21.69 3.51
N GLU A 777 14.55 -21.47 2.66
CA GLU A 777 14.74 -21.06 1.28
C GLU A 777 15.43 -19.72 1.20
N ARG A 778 16.48 -19.62 0.39
CA ARG A 778 17.17 -18.36 0.10
C ARG A 778 16.49 -17.69 -1.10
N TYR A 779 15.91 -16.54 -0.88
CA TYR A 779 15.16 -15.83 -1.90
C TYR A 779 15.37 -14.33 -1.84
N PHE A 780 14.97 -13.63 -2.91
CA PHE A 780 15.23 -12.23 -3.11
C PHE A 780 14.01 -11.52 -3.67
N ARG A 781 13.89 -10.24 -3.38
CA ARG A 781 12.97 -9.33 -4.08
C ARG A 781 13.75 -8.21 -4.77
N SER A 782 13.33 -7.85 -5.99
CA SER A 782 13.77 -6.62 -6.62
C SER A 782 13.40 -5.44 -5.74
N ASN A 783 14.32 -4.52 -5.60
CA ASN A 783 14.07 -3.30 -4.83
C ASN A 783 13.79 -2.17 -5.83
N PHE A 784 12.56 -1.73 -5.90
CA PHE A 784 12.06 -0.70 -6.81
C PHE A 784 12.59 -0.90 -8.27
N PRO A 785 12.22 -2.01 -8.93
CA PRO A 785 12.90 -2.51 -10.13
C PRO A 785 12.85 -1.59 -11.33
N ASP A 786 11.88 -0.69 -11.39
CA ASP A 786 11.78 0.29 -12.48
C ASP A 786 12.93 1.30 -12.45
N LEU A 787 13.57 1.49 -11.32
CA LEU A 787 14.61 2.47 -11.11
C LEU A 787 15.92 1.84 -10.65
N PHE A 788 15.89 0.95 -9.66
CA PHE A 788 17.05 0.43 -8.96
C PHE A 788 17.30 -1.07 -9.12
N GLY A 789 16.36 -1.79 -9.71
CA GLY A 789 16.40 -3.25 -9.71
C GLY A 789 17.65 -3.87 -10.34
N SER A 790 18.34 -3.15 -11.22
CA SER A 790 19.63 -3.60 -11.75
C SER A 790 20.83 -3.29 -10.84
N SER A 791 20.61 -2.54 -9.77
CA SER A 791 21.67 -1.99 -8.93
C SER A 791 21.65 -2.56 -7.52
N VAL A 792 20.48 -2.73 -6.96
CA VAL A 792 20.26 -3.23 -5.60
C VAL A 792 19.17 -4.30 -5.57
N VAL A 793 19.31 -5.24 -4.63
CA VAL A 793 18.35 -6.30 -4.40
C VAL A 793 18.22 -6.55 -2.91
N LEU A 794 17.01 -6.85 -2.44
CA LEU A 794 16.78 -7.22 -1.06
C LEU A 794 16.90 -8.74 -0.89
N PRO A 795 17.91 -9.24 -0.18
CA PRO A 795 17.92 -10.63 0.31
C PRO A 795 16.82 -10.74 1.38
N GLU A 796 15.94 -11.71 1.23
CA GLU A 796 14.79 -11.85 2.12
C GLU A 796 15.12 -12.66 3.38
N LEU A 797 14.18 -12.62 4.34
CA LEU A 797 14.35 -13.20 5.66
C LEU A 797 14.52 -14.74 5.57
N PRO A 798 15.54 -15.32 6.22
CA PRO A 798 15.68 -16.78 6.36
C PRO A 798 14.58 -17.31 7.30
N ARG A 799 14.65 -18.61 7.60
CA ARG A 799 13.73 -19.23 8.55
C ARG A 799 13.65 -18.46 9.86
N SER A 800 12.42 -18.17 10.29
CA SER A 800 12.16 -17.44 11.53
C SER A 800 11.06 -18.09 12.38
N PHE A 801 11.12 -17.86 13.67
CA PHE A 801 10.22 -18.41 14.67
C PHE A 801 9.49 -17.28 15.40
N LEU A 802 8.19 -17.47 15.64
CA LEU A 802 7.37 -16.57 16.43
C LEU A 802 6.60 -17.39 17.47
N LEU A 803 6.50 -16.89 18.69
CA LEU A 803 5.69 -17.43 19.75
C LEU A 803 4.81 -16.32 20.34
N SER A 804 3.51 -16.53 20.27
CA SER A 804 2.51 -15.59 20.79
C SER A 804 1.72 -16.24 21.91
N GLY A 805 1.48 -15.49 22.98
CA GLY A 805 0.56 -15.85 24.05
C GLY A 805 -0.52 -14.78 24.16
N THR A 806 -1.79 -15.17 24.28
CA THR A 806 -2.91 -14.25 24.44
C THR A 806 -3.81 -14.67 25.58
N PHE A 807 -4.37 -13.68 26.29
CA PHE A 807 -5.37 -13.86 27.31
C PHE A 807 -6.61 -13.06 26.97
N LYS A 808 -7.76 -13.74 26.89
CA LYS A 808 -9.08 -13.14 26.59
C LYS A 808 -9.92 -13.04 27.84
N PHE A 809 -10.70 -11.98 27.98
CA PHE A 809 -11.59 -11.74 29.11
C PHE A 809 -12.93 -11.13 28.71
#